data_5565b67ec752bacb23940c1aea55fecc
#
_entry.id   5565b67ec752bacb23940c1aea55fecc
#
_cell.length_a   1.000
_cell.length_b   1.000
_cell.length_c   1.000
_cell.angle_alpha   90.00
_cell.angle_beta   90.00
_cell.angle_gamma   90.00
#
_symmetry.space_group_name_H-M   'P 1'
#
loop_
_entity.id
_entity.type
_entity.pdbx_description
1 polymer ?
#
loop_
_entity_poly.entity_id
_entity_poly.type
_entity_poly.pdbx_seq_one_letter_code
_entity_poly.pdbx_strand_id
1 'polypeptide(L)'
;MKDFFSQFSRRDSVDQEFDNIRIRLASPDQIRSWSYGEVKKPETINYRTFKPERDGLFCAKLFGPISDYECLCGKYKRLKHRGVVCEKCGVEVTLSTVRRERMGHIELASPVAHIWFLKSLPSRLGVLLDMTVREIERVLYFEAYVVTDPGLTELEAGSLMTEEMYYDAIERHGAEFEAGMGAEAVKELLKAMDLKSLSAQLREELAESTSETKTKKVSKRLKVVEAFLHSGNKPEWMIMEALPVLPPDLRPLVPLEGGRFATSDLNDLYRRVINRNNRLRRLLDLNAPDIIVRNEKRMLQESVDALLDNGRRGKAVTGPNRRQLKSLADMIKGKQGRFRQNLLGKRVDYSGRSVIVVGPTLKLHQCGLPKKMALELFRPFIYSKLELRGLATTIKQAKKLVESEEPEVWDILEEVIREHPVLLNRAPTLHRLGIQAFEPVLVEGKAIQLHPLVCTPYNADFDGDQMAVHVPLSIEAQLEARTLMMSSNNVLSPSNGEPIIVPSQDIVLGLYYMTREKVNAAGEGKAFADVAEVRRAMEAGALSLHARIKVRINQVSKDSNGGMSEAINLVETTTGRALLSEILPRGLSFSLVNQTMTKRAISSAIYESYRLVGLKDTVIFCDQLMYTGFSMAAKAGVSIGVDDMVVPDSKTTILDAAEAEVKAIQDQHRQGLLTDGERYNKVVDIWTHASDRVANEMMDEIKVDYVTTKDGETVEQDSFNSIFMMADSGARGSHAQIRQLAGMRGLMAKPDGSIIETPITANFREGLNVNEYFISTHGARKGLADTALKTANSGYLTRRLVDVCQDLVVTEQDCGTTNGMMREAIVQGGEVVIPLKDRILGRSVAEAVASPNDGSTLFQAGEVIDEEGIKLLEEHNVNHVRVRSAVTCETRYGICATCYGRDLARGHVVSRGEAVGVMAAQSIGEPGTQLTMRTFHIGGAASRTAAASRVEVKNSGTVSWAGVRSVKRADGVNVVVDRKSTRLNSSHQIISYAVFYLKKK
;
A
#
# COMPACT_ATOMS: atom_id res chain seq x y z
N MET A 1 26.28 -27.98 -36.91
CA MET A 1 25.71 -28.28 -35.61
C MET A 1 24.64 -27.27 -35.18
N LYS A 2 24.74 -25.97 -35.44
CA LYS A 2 23.68 -24.98 -35.13
C LYS A 2 22.37 -25.25 -35.90
N ASP A 3 22.43 -25.62 -37.16
CA ASP A 3 21.22 -25.89 -37.95
C ASP A 3 20.49 -27.19 -37.56
N PHE A 4 21.19 -28.15 -36.96
CA PHE A 4 20.58 -29.39 -36.50
C PHE A 4 19.77 -29.17 -35.21
N PHE A 5 20.19 -28.25 -34.32
CA PHE A 5 19.42 -27.87 -33.13
C PHE A 5 18.26 -26.94 -33.42
N SER A 6 18.33 -26.12 -34.48
CA SER A 6 17.22 -25.25 -34.90
C SER A 6 16.03 -26.03 -35.44
N GLN A 7 16.24 -27.19 -36.08
CA GLN A 7 15.17 -28.07 -36.52
C GLN A 7 14.44 -28.79 -35.37
N PHE A 8 15.12 -29.00 -34.20
CA PHE A 8 14.49 -29.63 -33.04
C PHE A 8 13.79 -28.64 -32.12
N SER A 9 14.02 -27.34 -32.24
CA SER A 9 13.38 -26.30 -31.44
C SER A 9 12.18 -25.66 -32.11
N ARG A 10 11.80 -26.08 -33.32
CA ARG A 10 10.48 -25.71 -33.85
C ARG A 10 9.39 -26.43 -33.06
N ARG A 11 9.03 -25.87 -31.90
CA ARG A 11 7.67 -25.90 -31.42
C ARG A 11 6.84 -25.20 -32.51
N ASP A 12 5.79 -25.83 -32.96
CA ASP A 12 4.70 -25.16 -33.71
C ASP A 12 3.89 -24.26 -32.74
N SER A 13 4.56 -23.48 -31.93
CA SER A 13 4.01 -22.23 -31.44
C SER A 13 4.31 -21.25 -32.58
N VAL A 14 3.39 -21.09 -33.44
CA VAL A 14 3.24 -19.88 -34.21
C VAL A 14 3.19 -18.80 -33.13
N ASP A 15 4.28 -18.06 -32.97
CA ASP A 15 4.27 -16.81 -32.19
C ASP A 15 3.31 -15.90 -32.98
N GLN A 16 2.02 -16.04 -32.67
CA GLN A 16 1.00 -15.16 -33.18
C GLN A 16 1.22 -13.84 -32.47
N GLU A 17 1.88 -12.93 -33.17
CA GLU A 17 1.90 -11.53 -32.76
C GLU A 17 0.46 -11.07 -32.66
N PHE A 18 0.05 -10.57 -31.50
CA PHE A 18 -1.30 -10.04 -31.29
C PHE A 18 -1.22 -8.69 -30.58
N ASP A 19 -2.06 -7.76 -30.98
CA ASP A 19 -2.12 -6.42 -30.40
C ASP A 19 -3.00 -6.36 -29.15
N ASN A 20 -3.98 -7.25 -29.05
CA ASN A 20 -4.90 -7.28 -27.91
C ASN A 20 -5.47 -8.67 -27.63
N ILE A 21 -5.93 -8.83 -26.40
CA ILE A 21 -6.60 -10.04 -25.90
C ILE A 21 -8.08 -9.72 -25.64
N ARG A 22 -8.97 -10.57 -26.19
CA ARG A 22 -10.41 -10.43 -25.99
C ARG A 22 -10.98 -11.62 -25.20
N ILE A 23 -11.71 -11.33 -24.14
CA ILE A 23 -12.41 -12.34 -23.34
C ILE A 23 -13.83 -12.51 -23.90
N ARG A 24 -14.22 -13.76 -24.18
CA ARG A 24 -15.53 -14.14 -24.73
C ARG A 24 -16.17 -15.24 -23.91
N LEU A 25 -17.51 -15.42 -24.08
CA LEU A 25 -18.19 -16.64 -23.70
C LEU A 25 -17.86 -17.73 -24.72
N ALA A 26 -17.60 -18.94 -24.23
CA ALA A 26 -17.39 -20.10 -25.10
C ALA A 26 -18.74 -20.77 -25.42
N SER A 27 -18.96 -21.09 -26.71
CA SER A 27 -20.08 -21.93 -27.10
C SER A 27 -19.84 -23.40 -26.70
N PRO A 28 -20.87 -24.23 -26.51
CA PRO A 28 -20.70 -25.66 -26.29
C PRO A 28 -19.83 -26.36 -27.36
N ASP A 29 -20.00 -25.99 -28.64
CA ASP A 29 -19.22 -26.56 -29.75
C ASP A 29 -17.75 -26.14 -29.65
N GLN A 30 -17.47 -24.93 -29.24
CA GLN A 30 -16.11 -24.45 -29.02
C GLN A 30 -15.43 -25.19 -27.85
N ILE A 31 -16.15 -25.48 -26.76
CA ILE A 31 -15.62 -26.31 -25.67
C ILE A 31 -15.31 -27.73 -26.14
N ARG A 32 -16.17 -28.31 -26.97
CA ARG A 32 -15.93 -29.62 -27.56
C ARG A 32 -14.74 -29.62 -28.48
N SER A 33 -14.53 -28.55 -29.26
CA SER A 33 -13.37 -28.40 -30.15
C SER A 33 -12.03 -28.27 -29.42
N TRP A 34 -12.01 -27.65 -28.26
CA TRP A 34 -10.80 -27.56 -27.41
C TRP A 34 -10.47 -28.87 -26.71
N SER A 35 -11.47 -29.72 -26.51
CA SER A 35 -11.35 -30.95 -25.76
C SER A 35 -10.78 -32.10 -26.56
N TYR A 36 -9.89 -32.85 -25.93
CA TYR A 36 -9.36 -34.12 -26.47
C TYR A 36 -10.24 -35.32 -26.17
N GLY A 37 -11.38 -35.13 -25.54
CA GLY A 37 -12.39 -36.16 -25.30
C GLY A 37 -13.19 -35.99 -24.01
N GLU A 38 -14.23 -36.80 -23.86
CA GLU A 38 -15.14 -36.78 -22.69
C GLU A 38 -14.54 -37.53 -21.49
N VAL A 39 -14.59 -36.93 -20.32
CA VAL A 39 -14.26 -37.57 -19.04
C VAL A 39 -15.49 -38.23 -18.47
N LYS A 40 -15.56 -39.57 -18.49
CA LYS A 40 -16.75 -40.37 -18.07
C LYS A 40 -16.66 -40.87 -16.64
N LYS A 41 -15.45 -41.12 -16.14
CA LYS A 41 -15.24 -41.74 -14.84
C LYS A 41 -14.73 -40.75 -13.79
N PRO A 42 -15.22 -40.88 -12.52
CA PRO A 42 -14.76 -40.01 -11.43
C PRO A 42 -13.41 -40.44 -10.86
N GLU A 43 -12.90 -41.61 -11.21
CA GLU A 43 -11.62 -42.12 -10.72
C GLU A 43 -10.46 -41.28 -11.24
N THR A 44 -9.43 -41.13 -10.38
CA THR A 44 -8.22 -40.39 -10.69
C THR A 44 -7.07 -41.29 -11.10
N ILE A 45 -6.59 -42.08 -10.17
CA ILE A 45 -5.50 -43.04 -10.34
C ILE A 45 -5.87 -44.38 -9.70
N ASN A 46 -5.25 -45.45 -10.15
CA ASN A 46 -5.31 -46.73 -9.48
C ASN A 46 -4.31 -46.74 -8.32
N TYR A 47 -4.79 -46.80 -7.09
CA TYR A 47 -3.96 -46.75 -5.87
C TYR A 47 -2.97 -47.90 -5.70
N ARG A 48 -3.18 -49.01 -6.42
CA ARG A 48 -2.28 -50.18 -6.39
C ARG A 48 -1.13 -50.03 -7.38
N THR A 49 -1.41 -49.48 -8.57
CA THR A 49 -0.41 -49.38 -9.66
C THR A 49 0.12 -47.97 -9.87
N PHE A 50 -0.46 -46.96 -9.20
CA PHE A 50 -0.21 -45.54 -9.39
C PHE A 50 -0.37 -45.02 -10.83
N LYS A 51 -1.00 -45.77 -11.70
CA LYS A 51 -1.29 -45.40 -13.08
C LYS A 51 -2.65 -44.71 -13.17
N PRO A 52 -2.81 -43.71 -14.07
CA PRO A 52 -4.10 -43.05 -14.28
C PRO A 52 -5.14 -44.04 -14.85
N GLU A 53 -6.35 -43.96 -14.34
CA GLU A 53 -7.48 -44.74 -14.84
C GLU A 53 -7.92 -44.25 -16.23
N ARG A 54 -8.39 -45.18 -17.06
CA ARG A 54 -8.88 -44.87 -18.40
C ARG A 54 -10.19 -44.10 -18.31
N ASP A 55 -10.34 -43.07 -19.13
CA ASP A 55 -11.51 -42.17 -19.18
C ASP A 55 -11.82 -41.45 -17.86
N GLY A 56 -10.87 -41.43 -16.92
CA GLY A 56 -10.90 -40.71 -15.66
C GLY A 56 -10.30 -39.30 -15.73
N LEU A 57 -10.27 -38.62 -14.60
CA LEU A 57 -9.79 -37.23 -14.49
C LEU A 57 -8.29 -37.06 -14.83
N PHE A 58 -7.48 -38.11 -14.78
CA PHE A 58 -6.07 -38.11 -15.09
C PHE A 58 -5.70 -38.98 -16.31
N CYS A 59 -6.67 -39.38 -17.10
CA CYS A 59 -6.50 -40.30 -18.21
C CYS A 59 -5.35 -39.91 -19.15
N ALA A 60 -4.42 -40.85 -19.38
CA ALA A 60 -3.30 -40.59 -20.28
C ALA A 60 -3.71 -40.53 -21.77
N LYS A 61 -4.81 -41.22 -22.15
CA LYS A 61 -5.34 -41.13 -23.52
C LYS A 61 -5.87 -39.73 -23.82
N LEU A 62 -6.55 -39.09 -22.87
CA LEU A 62 -7.16 -37.75 -23.06
C LEU A 62 -6.13 -36.64 -22.91
N PHE A 63 -5.35 -36.70 -21.85
CA PHE A 63 -4.47 -35.60 -21.45
C PHE A 63 -3.00 -35.77 -21.84
N GLY A 64 -2.58 -36.94 -22.32
CA GLY A 64 -1.22 -37.20 -22.71
C GLY A 64 -0.42 -38.10 -21.76
N PRO A 65 0.82 -38.47 -22.14
CA PRO A 65 1.66 -39.40 -21.43
C PRO A 65 2.18 -38.81 -20.10
N ILE A 66 2.52 -39.68 -19.13
CA ILE A 66 3.10 -39.27 -17.83
C ILE A 66 4.59 -38.98 -17.96
N SER A 67 5.30 -39.82 -18.76
CA SER A 67 6.74 -39.68 -19.04
C SER A 67 6.96 -39.28 -20.48
N ASP A 68 8.05 -38.54 -20.73
CA ASP A 68 8.37 -38.08 -22.07
C ASP A 68 8.61 -39.25 -23.03
N TYR A 69 7.92 -39.21 -24.15
CA TYR A 69 8.03 -40.19 -25.23
C TYR A 69 7.81 -41.65 -24.83
N GLU A 70 6.98 -41.87 -23.82
CA GLU A 70 6.62 -43.22 -23.35
C GLU A 70 5.10 -43.38 -23.27
N CYS A 71 4.56 -44.47 -23.85
CA CYS A 71 3.15 -44.79 -23.71
C CYS A 71 2.87 -45.46 -22.35
N LEU A 72 1.62 -45.44 -21.86
CA LEU A 72 1.22 -45.97 -20.56
C LEU A 72 1.51 -47.46 -20.34
N CYS A 73 1.41 -48.29 -21.45
CA CYS A 73 1.68 -49.74 -21.41
C CYS A 73 3.16 -50.08 -21.60
N GLY A 74 4.03 -49.13 -21.95
CA GLY A 74 5.45 -49.35 -22.20
C GLY A 74 5.83 -49.97 -23.55
N LYS A 75 4.86 -50.19 -24.45
CA LYS A 75 5.12 -50.75 -25.79
C LYS A 75 6.03 -49.85 -26.61
N TYR A 76 5.76 -48.53 -26.61
CA TYR A 76 6.53 -47.53 -27.33
C TYR A 76 7.30 -46.65 -26.32
N LYS A 77 8.62 -46.65 -26.43
CA LYS A 77 9.54 -45.85 -25.66
C LYS A 77 10.52 -45.13 -26.56
N ARG A 78 11.01 -43.99 -26.15
CA ARG A 78 12.00 -43.14 -26.79
C ARG A 78 11.46 -42.31 -27.98
N LEU A 79 12.24 -41.32 -28.34
CA LEU A 79 11.95 -40.27 -29.34
C LEU A 79 11.60 -40.78 -30.75
N LYS A 80 12.12 -41.94 -31.16
CA LYS A 80 11.88 -42.49 -32.52
C LYS A 80 10.41 -42.83 -32.81
N HIS A 81 9.58 -42.94 -31.79
CA HIS A 81 8.15 -43.21 -31.90
C HIS A 81 7.29 -41.97 -31.68
N ARG A 82 7.86 -40.76 -31.78
CA ARG A 82 7.15 -39.48 -31.59
C ARG A 82 5.90 -39.41 -32.49
N GLY A 83 4.75 -39.03 -31.91
CA GLY A 83 3.50 -38.83 -32.64
C GLY A 83 2.69 -40.12 -32.88
N VAL A 84 3.23 -41.29 -32.53
CA VAL A 84 2.53 -42.58 -32.70
C VAL A 84 1.50 -42.76 -31.60
N VAL A 85 0.27 -43.06 -31.96
CA VAL A 85 -0.78 -43.44 -31.00
C VAL A 85 -0.69 -44.95 -30.76
N CYS A 86 -0.51 -45.33 -29.50
CA CYS A 86 -0.38 -46.72 -29.12
C CYS A 86 -1.69 -47.50 -29.31
N GLU A 87 -1.69 -48.56 -30.10
CA GLU A 87 -2.87 -49.38 -30.38
C GLU A 87 -3.45 -50.04 -29.11
N LYS A 88 -2.57 -50.40 -28.13
CA LYS A 88 -2.98 -51.08 -26.89
C LYS A 88 -3.58 -50.12 -25.83
N CYS A 89 -2.97 -48.99 -25.57
CA CYS A 89 -3.40 -48.07 -24.54
C CYS A 89 -4.00 -46.76 -25.06
N GLY A 90 -3.91 -46.50 -26.40
CA GLY A 90 -4.48 -45.30 -27.02
C GLY A 90 -3.73 -44.00 -26.65
N VAL A 91 -2.57 -44.08 -26.01
CA VAL A 91 -1.79 -42.89 -25.62
C VAL A 91 -0.88 -42.48 -26.76
N GLU A 92 -0.88 -41.20 -27.10
CA GLU A 92 0.03 -40.60 -28.06
C GLU A 92 1.43 -40.43 -27.44
N VAL A 93 2.48 -40.79 -28.15
CA VAL A 93 3.88 -40.69 -27.70
C VAL A 93 4.38 -39.27 -27.95
N THR A 94 4.26 -38.40 -26.98
CA THR A 94 4.66 -36.99 -26.97
C THR A 94 5.38 -36.62 -25.69
N LEU A 95 5.70 -35.33 -25.55
CA LEU A 95 6.22 -34.78 -24.30
C LEU A 95 5.15 -34.80 -23.19
N SER A 96 5.54 -35.03 -21.96
CA SER A 96 4.65 -34.99 -20.80
C SER A 96 4.09 -33.58 -20.53
N THR A 97 4.74 -32.54 -21.04
CA THR A 97 4.30 -31.13 -20.91
C THR A 97 2.92 -30.87 -21.49
N VAL A 98 2.45 -31.69 -22.46
CA VAL A 98 1.10 -31.57 -23.02
C VAL A 98 -0.01 -31.82 -21.97
N ARG A 99 0.29 -32.46 -20.86
CA ARG A 99 -0.64 -32.63 -19.72
C ARG A 99 -1.00 -31.32 -19.03
N ARG A 100 -0.25 -30.26 -19.26
CA ARG A 100 -0.54 -28.90 -18.80
C ARG A 100 -1.43 -28.12 -19.76
N GLU A 101 -1.51 -28.54 -21.02
CA GLU A 101 -2.15 -27.79 -22.12
C GLU A 101 -3.48 -28.44 -22.54
N ARG A 102 -3.57 -29.78 -22.57
CA ARG A 102 -4.73 -30.49 -23.07
C ARG A 102 -5.90 -30.43 -22.10
N MET A 103 -7.05 -29.99 -22.62
CA MET A 103 -8.32 -29.94 -21.89
C MET A 103 -9.19 -31.17 -22.24
N GLY A 104 -10.04 -31.56 -21.31
CA GLY A 104 -11.14 -32.47 -21.52
C GLY A 104 -12.48 -31.75 -21.35
N HIS A 105 -13.60 -32.47 -21.51
CA HIS A 105 -14.92 -31.96 -21.19
C HIS A 105 -15.79 -33.03 -20.52
N ILE A 106 -16.85 -32.58 -19.89
CA ILE A 106 -17.91 -33.41 -19.33
C ILE A 106 -19.18 -33.00 -20.03
N GLU A 107 -19.83 -33.95 -20.78
CA GLU A 107 -21.18 -33.74 -21.30
C GLU A 107 -22.18 -33.82 -20.18
N LEU A 108 -22.92 -32.74 -19.96
CA LEU A 108 -23.95 -32.69 -18.93
C LEU A 108 -25.23 -33.34 -19.45
N ALA A 109 -25.85 -34.21 -18.61
CA ALA A 109 -27.11 -34.88 -18.95
C ALA A 109 -28.30 -33.90 -18.95
N SER A 110 -28.18 -32.76 -18.31
CA SER A 110 -29.13 -31.67 -18.33
C SER A 110 -28.36 -30.35 -18.35
N PRO A 111 -28.81 -29.31 -19.11
CA PRO A 111 -28.19 -28.00 -19.10
C PRO A 111 -28.13 -27.41 -17.69
N VAL A 112 -27.07 -26.63 -17.39
CA VAL A 112 -26.82 -26.04 -16.07
C VAL A 112 -26.52 -24.54 -16.23
N ALA A 113 -27.14 -23.69 -15.43
CA ALA A 113 -26.89 -22.26 -15.47
C ALA A 113 -25.55 -21.93 -14.79
N HIS A 114 -24.80 -20.99 -15.38
CA HIS A 114 -23.54 -20.52 -14.81
C HIS A 114 -23.79 -19.56 -13.65
N ILE A 115 -23.33 -19.90 -12.45
CA ILE A 115 -23.59 -19.16 -11.20
C ILE A 115 -23.13 -17.69 -11.25
N TRP A 116 -22.08 -17.37 -12.01
CA TRP A 116 -21.59 -15.99 -12.11
C TRP A 116 -22.59 -15.07 -12.80
N PHE A 117 -23.32 -15.56 -13.81
CA PHE A 117 -24.31 -14.75 -14.51
C PHE A 117 -25.65 -14.68 -13.77
N LEU A 118 -25.87 -15.61 -12.83
CA LEU A 118 -27.05 -15.62 -11.96
C LEU A 118 -26.86 -14.72 -10.73
N LYS A 119 -25.80 -14.91 -9.98
CA LYS A 119 -25.59 -14.31 -8.63
C LYS A 119 -24.73 -13.04 -8.64
N SER A 120 -24.20 -12.59 -9.78
CA SER A 120 -23.52 -11.29 -9.84
C SER A 120 -24.52 -10.14 -9.68
N LEU A 121 -24.14 -9.07 -9.03
CA LEU A 121 -24.97 -7.88 -8.90
C LEU A 121 -24.46 -6.78 -9.88
N PRO A 122 -25.27 -6.35 -10.86
CA PRO A 122 -26.59 -6.85 -11.24
C PRO A 122 -26.52 -8.20 -11.97
N SER A 123 -27.52 -9.09 -11.74
CA SER A 123 -27.62 -10.38 -12.44
C SER A 123 -27.81 -10.19 -13.93
N ARG A 124 -26.91 -10.79 -14.76
CA ARG A 124 -26.99 -10.69 -16.22
C ARG A 124 -28.21 -11.42 -16.77
N LEU A 125 -28.49 -12.61 -16.22
CA LEU A 125 -29.70 -13.39 -16.53
C LEU A 125 -30.96 -12.63 -16.17
N GLY A 126 -31.03 -12.07 -14.92
CA GLY A 126 -32.18 -11.31 -14.47
C GLY A 126 -32.47 -10.06 -15.25
N VAL A 127 -31.43 -9.31 -15.64
CA VAL A 127 -31.56 -8.08 -16.43
C VAL A 127 -32.05 -8.37 -17.87
N LEU A 128 -31.58 -9.47 -18.49
CA LEU A 128 -32.03 -9.85 -19.83
C LEU A 128 -33.49 -10.33 -19.84
N LEU A 129 -33.85 -11.24 -18.94
CA LEU A 129 -35.21 -11.79 -18.85
C LEU A 129 -36.22 -10.86 -18.19
N ASP A 130 -35.78 -9.72 -17.64
CA ASP A 130 -36.56 -8.78 -16.83
C ASP A 130 -37.20 -9.44 -15.57
N MET A 131 -36.52 -10.46 -15.03
CA MET A 131 -36.93 -11.20 -13.84
C MET A 131 -36.04 -10.88 -12.64
N THR A 132 -36.59 -10.96 -11.45
CA THR A 132 -35.78 -10.83 -10.23
C THR A 132 -34.91 -12.06 -10.02
N VAL A 133 -33.77 -11.90 -9.34
CA VAL A 133 -32.86 -13.01 -9.04
C VAL A 133 -33.57 -14.14 -8.28
N ARG A 134 -34.51 -13.81 -7.38
CA ARG A 134 -35.29 -14.79 -6.61
C ARG A 134 -36.21 -15.62 -7.49
N GLU A 135 -36.85 -15.01 -8.47
CA GLU A 135 -37.70 -15.68 -9.43
C GLU A 135 -36.93 -16.67 -10.27
N ILE A 136 -35.81 -16.26 -10.84
CA ILE A 136 -34.94 -17.13 -11.64
C ILE A 136 -34.39 -18.27 -10.78
N GLU A 137 -34.04 -18.03 -9.53
CA GLU A 137 -33.59 -19.07 -8.64
C GLU A 137 -34.67 -20.13 -8.39
N ARG A 138 -35.92 -19.72 -8.17
CA ARG A 138 -37.02 -20.65 -8.02
C ARG A 138 -37.22 -21.54 -9.24
N VAL A 139 -37.02 -21.01 -10.45
CA VAL A 139 -37.06 -21.80 -11.69
C VAL A 139 -35.88 -22.75 -11.78
N LEU A 140 -34.65 -22.25 -11.65
CA LEU A 140 -33.41 -23.02 -11.83
C LEU A 140 -33.24 -24.15 -10.83
N TYR A 141 -33.78 -24.00 -9.61
CA TYR A 141 -33.71 -25.03 -8.57
C TYR A 141 -35.00 -25.84 -8.41
N PHE A 142 -35.84 -25.82 -9.45
CA PHE A 142 -37.05 -26.67 -9.57
C PHE A 142 -38.09 -26.39 -8.47
N GLU A 143 -38.29 -25.13 -8.10
CA GLU A 143 -39.34 -24.72 -7.15
C GLU A 143 -40.58 -24.12 -7.84
N ALA A 144 -40.46 -23.65 -9.08
CA ALA A 144 -41.55 -23.05 -9.86
C ALA A 144 -41.37 -23.32 -11.37
N TYR A 145 -42.49 -23.35 -12.06
CA TYR A 145 -42.51 -23.39 -13.54
C TYR A 145 -42.40 -21.98 -14.10
N VAL A 146 -41.85 -21.89 -15.32
CA VAL A 146 -41.86 -20.68 -16.12
C VAL A 146 -42.49 -20.99 -17.48
N VAL A 147 -43.31 -20.11 -17.98
CA VAL A 147 -43.90 -20.22 -19.33
C VAL A 147 -42.85 -19.93 -20.36
N THR A 148 -42.54 -20.93 -21.20
CA THR A 148 -41.56 -20.82 -22.30
C THR A 148 -42.20 -20.31 -23.57
N ASP A 149 -43.36 -20.87 -23.93
CA ASP A 149 -44.17 -20.40 -25.05
C ASP A 149 -45.64 -20.27 -24.58
N PRO A 150 -46.23 -19.07 -24.69
CA PRO A 150 -47.62 -18.83 -24.30
C PRO A 150 -48.63 -19.36 -25.32
N GLY A 151 -48.20 -19.72 -26.56
CA GLY A 151 -49.09 -20.17 -27.63
C GLY A 151 -50.21 -19.15 -27.88
N LEU A 152 -51.50 -19.66 -27.95
CA LEU A 152 -52.70 -18.85 -28.12
C LEU A 152 -53.41 -18.51 -26.80
N THR A 153 -52.73 -18.69 -25.65
CA THR A 153 -53.33 -18.45 -24.32
C THR A 153 -53.09 -17.02 -23.82
N GLU A 154 -53.82 -16.59 -22.81
CA GLU A 154 -53.67 -15.25 -22.17
C GLU A 154 -52.42 -15.14 -21.27
N LEU A 155 -51.56 -16.17 -21.27
CA LEU A 155 -50.34 -16.23 -20.45
C LEU A 155 -49.24 -15.40 -21.08
N GLU A 156 -48.43 -14.75 -20.23
CA GLU A 156 -47.24 -14.01 -20.71
C GLU A 156 -45.99 -14.91 -20.66
N ALA A 157 -45.16 -14.84 -21.70
CA ALA A 157 -43.88 -15.52 -21.71
C ALA A 157 -42.99 -15.05 -20.55
N GLY A 158 -42.39 -15.96 -19.81
CA GLY A 158 -41.57 -15.64 -18.62
C GLY A 158 -42.39 -15.50 -17.32
N SER A 159 -43.70 -15.65 -17.32
CA SER A 159 -44.48 -15.65 -16.10
C SER A 159 -44.22 -16.94 -15.24
N LEU A 160 -44.23 -16.75 -13.92
CA LEU A 160 -43.96 -17.83 -13.00
C LEU A 160 -45.28 -18.50 -12.57
N MET A 161 -45.28 -19.83 -12.53
CA MET A 161 -46.40 -20.63 -12.03
C MET A 161 -45.93 -21.53 -10.89
N THR A 162 -46.78 -21.63 -9.84
CA THR A 162 -46.67 -22.70 -8.85
C THR A 162 -47.10 -24.00 -9.47
N GLU A 163 -46.79 -25.12 -8.83
CA GLU A 163 -47.18 -26.44 -9.32
C GLU A 163 -48.73 -26.58 -9.40
N GLU A 164 -49.45 -26.00 -8.48
CA GLU A 164 -50.94 -25.97 -8.49
C GLU A 164 -51.46 -25.13 -9.70
N MET A 165 -50.93 -23.94 -9.90
CA MET A 165 -51.30 -23.10 -11.03
C MET A 165 -50.95 -23.72 -12.39
N TYR A 166 -49.91 -24.53 -12.46
CA TYR A 166 -49.53 -25.24 -13.66
C TYR A 166 -50.53 -26.34 -14.02
N TYR A 167 -50.99 -27.13 -13.04
CA TYR A 167 -52.01 -28.12 -13.26
C TYR A 167 -53.37 -27.48 -13.62
N ASP A 168 -53.75 -26.42 -12.97
CA ASP A 168 -54.98 -25.67 -13.30
C ASP A 168 -54.93 -25.08 -14.71
N ALA A 169 -53.74 -24.62 -15.16
CA ALA A 169 -53.55 -24.11 -16.52
C ALA A 169 -53.65 -25.25 -17.57
N ILE A 170 -53.10 -26.45 -17.28
CA ILE A 170 -53.26 -27.62 -18.15
C ILE A 170 -54.72 -28.05 -18.27
N GLU A 171 -55.46 -28.01 -17.18
CA GLU A 171 -56.91 -28.35 -17.21
C GLU A 171 -57.73 -27.35 -18.06
N ARG A 172 -57.33 -26.05 -18.07
CA ARG A 172 -58.03 -24.98 -18.79
C ARG A 172 -57.64 -24.89 -20.27
N HIS A 173 -56.32 -24.99 -20.58
CA HIS A 173 -55.79 -24.70 -21.92
C HIS A 173 -55.21 -25.95 -22.63
N GLY A 174 -55.17 -27.10 -21.94
CA GLY A 174 -54.61 -28.33 -22.54
C GLY A 174 -53.12 -28.21 -22.92
N ALA A 175 -52.80 -28.59 -24.15
CA ALA A 175 -51.42 -28.56 -24.69
C ALA A 175 -51.13 -27.30 -25.55
N GLU A 176 -51.89 -26.21 -25.41
CA GLU A 176 -51.74 -24.99 -26.19
C GLU A 176 -50.61 -24.08 -25.72
N PHE A 177 -50.01 -24.32 -24.55
CA PHE A 177 -48.87 -23.61 -24.01
C PHE A 177 -47.76 -24.56 -23.55
N GLU A 178 -46.53 -24.04 -23.55
CA GLU A 178 -45.41 -24.80 -23.01
C GLU A 178 -44.82 -24.07 -21.77
N ALA A 179 -44.63 -24.84 -20.70
CA ALA A 179 -43.99 -24.36 -19.50
C ALA A 179 -42.99 -25.41 -18.97
N GLY A 180 -41.88 -24.97 -18.51
CA GLY A 180 -40.78 -25.82 -18.08
C GLY A 180 -40.17 -25.42 -16.75
N MET A 181 -39.33 -26.28 -16.21
CA MET A 181 -38.50 -26.01 -15.00
C MET A 181 -37.02 -26.15 -15.31
N GLY A 182 -36.19 -25.46 -14.48
CA GLY A 182 -34.75 -25.62 -14.53
C GLY A 182 -34.04 -24.78 -15.59
N ALA A 183 -32.78 -25.06 -15.78
CA ALA A 183 -31.92 -24.31 -16.73
C ALA A 183 -32.33 -24.55 -18.21
N GLU A 184 -33.03 -25.65 -18.49
CA GLU A 184 -33.53 -26.00 -19.81
C GLU A 184 -34.57 -24.99 -20.29
N ALA A 185 -35.59 -24.71 -19.47
CA ALA A 185 -36.59 -23.69 -19.75
C ALA A 185 -36.02 -22.29 -19.87
N VAL A 186 -35.07 -21.92 -18.99
CA VAL A 186 -34.37 -20.64 -19.09
C VAL A 186 -33.58 -20.52 -20.38
N LYS A 187 -32.98 -21.63 -20.86
CA LYS A 187 -32.26 -21.65 -22.14
C LYS A 187 -33.18 -21.41 -23.34
N GLU A 188 -34.36 -22.01 -23.33
CA GLU A 188 -35.37 -21.82 -24.38
C GLU A 188 -35.83 -20.36 -24.43
N LEU A 189 -36.14 -19.76 -23.31
CA LEU A 189 -36.45 -18.32 -23.22
C LEU A 189 -35.30 -17.42 -23.78
N LEU A 190 -34.05 -17.73 -23.45
CA LEU A 190 -32.90 -16.95 -23.95
C LEU A 190 -32.66 -17.16 -25.43
N LYS A 191 -33.00 -18.35 -25.98
CA LYS A 191 -32.88 -18.69 -27.40
C LYS A 191 -33.98 -18.03 -28.24
N ALA A 192 -35.19 -17.93 -27.71
CA ALA A 192 -36.34 -17.27 -28.35
C ALA A 192 -36.20 -15.74 -28.44
N MET A 193 -35.31 -15.15 -27.63
CA MET A 193 -35.13 -13.70 -27.53
C MET A 193 -34.35 -13.12 -28.74
N ASP A 194 -34.99 -12.26 -29.55
CA ASP A 194 -34.28 -11.46 -30.54
C ASP A 194 -33.73 -10.15 -29.91
N LEU A 195 -32.40 -10.09 -29.80
CA LEU A 195 -31.70 -8.96 -29.23
C LEU A 195 -31.83 -7.65 -30.03
N LYS A 196 -32.00 -7.76 -31.38
CA LYS A 196 -32.11 -6.58 -32.25
C LYS A 196 -33.45 -5.87 -32.05
N SER A 197 -34.54 -6.62 -32.08
CA SER A 197 -35.88 -6.10 -31.84
C SER A 197 -36.03 -5.56 -30.42
N LEU A 198 -35.48 -6.29 -29.42
CA LEU A 198 -35.48 -5.84 -28.02
C LEU A 198 -34.70 -4.54 -27.83
N SER A 199 -33.56 -4.35 -28.50
CA SER A 199 -32.81 -3.11 -28.44
C SER A 199 -33.60 -1.92 -28.99
N ALA A 200 -34.32 -2.09 -30.11
CA ALA A 200 -35.18 -1.05 -30.68
C ALA A 200 -36.34 -0.66 -29.72
N GLN A 201 -37.04 -1.66 -29.19
CA GLN A 201 -38.12 -1.45 -28.20
C GLN A 201 -37.65 -0.70 -26.94
N LEU A 202 -36.50 -1.11 -26.39
CA LEU A 202 -35.94 -0.46 -25.18
C LEU A 202 -35.48 0.99 -25.45
N ARG A 203 -35.08 1.32 -26.66
CA ARG A 203 -34.76 2.71 -27.07
C ARG A 203 -36.03 3.58 -27.18
N GLU A 204 -37.09 3.02 -27.73
CA GLU A 204 -38.42 3.70 -27.79
C GLU A 204 -38.96 3.92 -26.39
N GLU A 205 -38.96 2.88 -25.53
CA GLU A 205 -39.36 3.02 -24.13
C GLU A 205 -38.52 4.06 -23.35
N LEU A 206 -37.24 4.18 -23.67
CA LEU A 206 -36.33 5.15 -23.03
C LEU A 206 -36.72 6.59 -23.47
N ALA A 207 -37.11 6.79 -24.73
CA ALA A 207 -37.53 8.07 -25.25
C ALA A 207 -38.90 8.53 -24.68
N GLU A 208 -39.81 7.58 -24.45
CA GLU A 208 -41.15 7.86 -23.92
C GLU A 208 -41.20 7.98 -22.39
N SER A 209 -40.20 7.47 -21.67
CA SER A 209 -40.24 7.35 -20.22
C SER A 209 -39.98 8.68 -19.53
N THR A 210 -40.99 9.13 -18.70
CA THR A 210 -40.89 10.34 -17.85
C THR A 210 -40.43 10.04 -16.42
N SER A 211 -40.45 8.77 -15.99
CA SER A 211 -40.09 8.35 -14.63
C SER A 211 -38.61 8.03 -14.51
N GLU A 212 -37.85 8.70 -13.63
CA GLU A 212 -36.42 8.50 -13.37
C GLU A 212 -36.06 7.05 -13.01
N THR A 213 -36.92 6.35 -12.26
CA THR A 213 -36.70 4.96 -11.86
C THR A 213 -36.87 3.99 -13.03
N LYS A 214 -37.88 4.21 -13.88
CA LYS A 214 -38.09 3.41 -15.10
C LYS A 214 -36.96 3.64 -16.09
N THR A 215 -36.55 4.87 -16.32
CA THR A 215 -35.40 5.24 -17.17
C THR A 215 -34.10 4.55 -16.73
N LYS A 216 -33.82 4.52 -15.42
CA LYS A 216 -32.65 3.80 -14.88
C LYS A 216 -32.71 2.28 -15.10
N LYS A 217 -33.90 1.66 -14.97
CA LYS A 217 -34.10 0.21 -15.19
C LYS A 217 -33.89 -0.13 -16.67
N VAL A 218 -34.56 0.59 -17.58
CA VAL A 218 -34.48 0.40 -19.04
C VAL A 218 -33.05 0.64 -19.54
N SER A 219 -32.41 1.71 -19.09
CA SER A 219 -31.00 2.02 -19.45
C SER A 219 -30.03 0.89 -19.06
N LYS A 220 -30.20 0.30 -17.86
CA LYS A 220 -29.38 -0.84 -17.43
C LYS A 220 -29.60 -2.08 -18.32
N ARG A 221 -30.84 -2.36 -18.68
CA ARG A 221 -31.21 -3.48 -19.56
C ARG A 221 -30.66 -3.26 -20.96
N LEU A 222 -30.83 -2.08 -21.54
CA LEU A 222 -30.31 -1.70 -22.86
C LEU A 222 -28.79 -1.85 -22.92
N LYS A 223 -28.07 -1.39 -21.88
CA LYS A 223 -26.61 -1.54 -21.81
C LYS A 223 -26.15 -3.01 -21.90
N VAL A 224 -26.87 -3.94 -21.29
CA VAL A 224 -26.54 -5.36 -21.32
C VAL A 224 -26.86 -5.95 -22.71
N VAL A 225 -28.03 -5.61 -23.28
CA VAL A 225 -28.45 -6.07 -24.63
C VAL A 225 -27.45 -5.60 -25.70
N GLU A 226 -27.08 -4.32 -25.67
CA GLU A 226 -26.07 -3.76 -26.60
C GLU A 226 -24.71 -4.42 -26.44
N ALA A 227 -24.28 -4.71 -25.17
CA ALA A 227 -23.03 -5.44 -24.94
C ALA A 227 -23.03 -6.83 -25.57
N PHE A 228 -24.16 -7.55 -25.56
CA PHE A 228 -24.28 -8.82 -26.30
C PHE A 228 -24.24 -8.65 -27.81
N LEU A 229 -24.94 -7.65 -28.36
CA LEU A 229 -24.96 -7.35 -29.80
C LEU A 229 -23.54 -7.02 -30.32
N HIS A 230 -22.83 -6.11 -29.64
CA HIS A 230 -21.48 -5.69 -30.05
C HIS A 230 -20.40 -6.77 -29.85
N SER A 231 -20.57 -7.61 -28.82
CA SER A 231 -19.57 -8.68 -28.55
C SER A 231 -19.73 -9.90 -29.43
N GLY A 232 -20.91 -10.09 -30.06
CA GLY A 232 -21.25 -11.28 -30.81
C GLY A 232 -21.44 -12.55 -29.95
N ASN A 233 -21.60 -12.40 -28.65
CA ASN A 233 -21.94 -13.49 -27.73
C ASN A 233 -23.46 -13.76 -27.78
N LYS A 234 -23.84 -15.02 -27.75
CA LYS A 234 -25.25 -15.40 -27.67
C LYS A 234 -25.68 -15.56 -26.20
N PRO A 235 -26.88 -15.06 -25.79
CA PRO A 235 -27.36 -15.20 -24.41
C PRO A 235 -27.47 -16.65 -23.95
N GLU A 236 -27.83 -17.59 -24.83
CA GLU A 236 -27.95 -19.03 -24.54
C GLU A 236 -26.64 -19.66 -24.02
N TRP A 237 -25.47 -19.07 -24.32
CA TRP A 237 -24.18 -19.56 -23.85
C TRP A 237 -23.93 -19.34 -22.34
N MET A 238 -24.79 -18.59 -21.68
CA MET A 238 -24.77 -18.50 -20.21
C MET A 238 -25.29 -19.77 -19.54
N ILE A 239 -25.95 -20.64 -20.30
CA ILE A 239 -26.39 -21.98 -19.87
C ILE A 239 -25.44 -23.01 -20.50
N MET A 240 -24.80 -23.78 -19.66
CA MET A 240 -23.76 -24.75 -20.05
C MET A 240 -24.36 -26.11 -20.35
N GLU A 241 -23.98 -26.72 -21.48
CA GLU A 241 -24.25 -28.11 -21.85
C GLU A 241 -23.00 -28.98 -21.70
N ALA A 242 -21.85 -28.42 -21.99
CA ALA A 242 -20.55 -29.05 -21.82
C ALA A 242 -19.71 -28.28 -20.80
N LEU A 243 -19.16 -28.98 -19.82
CA LEU A 243 -18.29 -28.41 -18.80
C LEU A 243 -16.83 -28.68 -19.16
N PRO A 244 -15.95 -27.66 -19.33
CA PRO A 244 -14.55 -27.90 -19.58
C PRO A 244 -13.84 -28.45 -18.34
N VAL A 245 -12.94 -29.41 -18.56
CA VAL A 245 -12.10 -30.00 -17.50
C VAL A 245 -10.69 -29.45 -17.64
N LEU A 246 -10.20 -28.85 -16.57
CA LEU A 246 -8.88 -28.26 -16.49
C LEU A 246 -7.79 -29.34 -16.70
N PRO A 247 -6.66 -29.02 -17.38
CA PRO A 247 -5.54 -29.95 -17.54
C PRO A 247 -5.05 -30.52 -16.20
N PRO A 248 -4.60 -31.79 -16.14
CA PRO A 248 -4.21 -32.47 -14.90
C PRO A 248 -3.09 -31.76 -14.11
N ASP A 249 -2.10 -31.21 -14.79
CA ASP A 249 -0.97 -30.55 -14.16
C ASP A 249 -1.35 -29.24 -13.47
N LEU A 250 -2.48 -28.62 -13.84
CA LEU A 250 -3.02 -27.45 -13.15
C LEU A 250 -3.86 -27.80 -11.91
N ARG A 251 -4.18 -29.10 -11.70
CA ARG A 251 -4.86 -29.64 -10.53
C ARG A 251 -4.14 -30.92 -10.04
N PRO A 252 -2.85 -30.81 -9.64
CA PRO A 252 -2.00 -31.98 -9.47
C PRO A 252 -2.43 -32.87 -8.32
N LEU A 253 -2.03 -34.14 -8.42
CA LEU A 253 -2.12 -35.16 -7.40
C LEU A 253 -0.69 -35.64 -7.12
N VAL A 254 -0.16 -35.26 -5.96
CA VAL A 254 1.24 -35.46 -5.59
C VAL A 254 1.35 -36.55 -4.53
N PRO A 255 2.18 -37.61 -4.75
CA PRO A 255 2.45 -38.59 -3.72
C PRO A 255 3.28 -37.98 -2.58
N LEU A 256 2.89 -38.26 -1.35
CA LEU A 256 3.61 -37.94 -0.12
C LEU A 256 4.27 -39.19 0.47
N GLU A 257 5.23 -38.99 1.34
CA GLU A 257 5.83 -40.10 2.11
C GLU A 257 4.74 -40.85 2.91
N GLY A 258 4.84 -42.20 2.95
CA GLY A 258 3.85 -43.05 3.60
C GLY A 258 2.65 -43.44 2.73
N GLY A 259 2.74 -43.36 1.40
CA GLY A 259 1.70 -43.83 0.48
C GLY A 259 0.43 -42.98 0.43
N ARG A 260 0.45 -41.78 1.04
CA ARG A 260 -0.65 -40.79 0.98
C ARG A 260 -0.47 -39.86 -0.21
N PHE A 261 -1.59 -39.30 -0.69
CA PHE A 261 -1.61 -38.33 -1.79
C PHE A 261 -2.13 -36.97 -1.31
N ALA A 262 -1.45 -35.91 -1.71
CA ALA A 262 -2.00 -34.56 -1.66
C ALA A 262 -2.68 -34.26 -3.00
N THR A 263 -3.93 -33.83 -2.95
CA THR A 263 -4.73 -33.53 -4.13
C THR A 263 -5.26 -32.10 -4.07
N SER A 264 -5.44 -31.50 -5.24
CA SER A 264 -6.14 -30.22 -5.37
C SER A 264 -7.63 -30.43 -5.04
N ASP A 265 -8.23 -29.46 -4.35
CA ASP A 265 -9.68 -29.47 -4.02
C ASP A 265 -10.57 -29.53 -5.27
N LEU A 266 -10.09 -29.05 -6.43
CA LEU A 266 -10.79 -29.13 -7.72
C LEU A 266 -11.07 -30.56 -8.14
N ASN A 267 -10.19 -31.52 -7.85
CA ASN A 267 -10.41 -32.93 -8.19
C ASN A 267 -11.63 -33.51 -7.45
N ASP A 268 -11.82 -33.16 -6.18
CA ASP A 268 -13.00 -33.60 -5.42
C ASP A 268 -14.28 -32.97 -5.94
N LEU A 269 -14.24 -31.69 -6.34
CA LEU A 269 -15.37 -31.01 -6.93
C LEU A 269 -15.74 -31.61 -8.29
N TYR A 270 -14.77 -31.88 -9.18
CA TYR A 270 -15.02 -32.58 -10.44
C TYR A 270 -15.59 -34.00 -10.25
N ARG A 271 -15.05 -34.74 -9.28
CA ARG A 271 -15.58 -36.07 -8.95
C ARG A 271 -17.06 -36.02 -8.54
N ARG A 272 -17.46 -35.02 -7.74
CA ARG A 272 -18.88 -34.84 -7.35
C ARG A 272 -19.75 -34.55 -8.56
N VAL A 273 -19.31 -33.66 -9.46
CA VAL A 273 -20.03 -33.36 -10.70
C VAL A 273 -20.19 -34.61 -11.56
N ILE A 274 -19.12 -35.36 -11.81
CA ILE A 274 -19.17 -36.59 -12.65
C ILE A 274 -20.10 -37.65 -12.02
N ASN A 275 -20.02 -37.84 -10.71
CA ASN A 275 -20.88 -38.82 -10.01
C ASN A 275 -22.36 -38.44 -10.12
N ARG A 276 -22.72 -37.16 -9.92
CA ARG A 276 -24.09 -36.68 -10.08
C ARG A 276 -24.55 -36.77 -11.52
N ASN A 277 -23.73 -36.39 -12.48
CA ASN A 277 -24.04 -36.49 -13.90
C ASN A 277 -24.29 -37.94 -14.35
N ASN A 278 -23.42 -38.88 -13.95
CA ASN A 278 -23.56 -40.27 -14.29
C ASN A 278 -24.82 -40.88 -13.62
N ARG A 279 -25.12 -40.46 -12.40
CA ARG A 279 -26.35 -40.92 -11.72
C ARG A 279 -27.61 -40.39 -12.41
N LEU A 280 -27.61 -39.11 -12.79
CA LEU A 280 -28.73 -38.52 -13.54
C LEU A 280 -28.93 -39.22 -14.89
N ARG A 281 -27.83 -39.45 -15.64
CA ARG A 281 -27.90 -40.19 -16.93
C ARG A 281 -28.53 -41.57 -16.76
N ARG A 282 -28.10 -42.31 -15.75
CA ARG A 282 -28.70 -43.63 -15.42
C ARG A 282 -30.17 -43.54 -15.04
N LEU A 283 -30.60 -42.52 -14.29
CA LEU A 283 -32.01 -42.32 -13.93
C LEU A 283 -32.88 -41.99 -15.15
N LEU A 284 -32.34 -41.21 -16.08
CA LEU A 284 -32.99 -40.91 -17.36
C LEU A 284 -33.14 -42.17 -18.23
N ASP A 285 -32.09 -42.99 -18.32
CA ASP A 285 -32.09 -44.25 -19.10
C ASP A 285 -33.09 -45.28 -18.50
N LEU A 286 -33.34 -45.24 -17.20
CA LEU A 286 -34.29 -46.10 -16.49
C LEU A 286 -35.72 -45.55 -16.43
N ASN A 287 -35.99 -44.38 -17.05
CA ASN A 287 -37.28 -43.68 -16.98
C ASN A 287 -37.81 -43.56 -15.54
N ALA A 288 -36.97 -43.13 -14.62
CA ALA A 288 -37.29 -42.95 -13.21
C ALA A 288 -38.41 -41.90 -13.01
N PRO A 289 -39.17 -41.92 -11.90
CA PRO A 289 -40.20 -40.92 -11.59
C PRO A 289 -39.64 -39.48 -11.61
N ASP A 290 -40.41 -38.54 -12.16
CA ASP A 290 -39.99 -37.13 -12.35
C ASP A 290 -39.48 -36.46 -11.08
N ILE A 291 -40.06 -36.75 -9.94
CA ILE A 291 -39.63 -36.16 -8.65
C ILE A 291 -38.15 -36.49 -8.36
N ILE A 292 -37.75 -37.75 -8.65
CA ILE A 292 -36.36 -38.19 -8.43
C ILE A 292 -35.44 -37.55 -9.45
N VAL A 293 -35.87 -37.48 -10.71
CA VAL A 293 -35.11 -36.85 -11.77
C VAL A 293 -34.91 -35.35 -11.54
N ARG A 294 -35.96 -34.63 -11.12
CA ARG A 294 -35.89 -33.19 -10.76
C ARG A 294 -34.91 -32.94 -9.61
N ASN A 295 -34.98 -33.78 -8.56
CA ASN A 295 -34.07 -33.66 -7.43
C ASN A 295 -32.60 -33.90 -7.84
N GLU A 296 -32.32 -34.87 -8.69
CA GLU A 296 -30.95 -35.12 -9.17
C GLU A 296 -30.46 -34.03 -10.14
N LYS A 297 -31.33 -33.45 -11.01
CA LYS A 297 -31.03 -32.25 -11.81
C LYS A 297 -30.68 -31.08 -10.92
N ARG A 298 -31.43 -30.86 -9.83
CA ARG A 298 -31.10 -29.80 -8.85
C ARG A 298 -29.74 -30.06 -8.17
N MET A 299 -29.46 -31.30 -7.78
CA MET A 299 -28.18 -31.65 -7.16
C MET A 299 -27.00 -31.52 -8.14
N LEU A 300 -27.22 -31.77 -9.42
CA LEU A 300 -26.21 -31.52 -10.48
C LEU A 300 -25.95 -30.02 -10.61
N GLN A 301 -27.00 -29.20 -10.65
CA GLN A 301 -26.87 -27.72 -10.68
C GLN A 301 -26.05 -27.24 -9.46
N GLU A 302 -26.36 -27.72 -8.26
CA GLU A 302 -25.64 -27.36 -7.04
C GLU A 302 -24.17 -27.82 -7.05
N SER A 303 -23.85 -28.98 -7.61
CA SER A 303 -22.48 -29.47 -7.69
C SER A 303 -21.63 -28.69 -8.70
N VAL A 304 -22.23 -28.25 -9.80
CA VAL A 304 -21.56 -27.36 -10.77
C VAL A 304 -21.37 -25.96 -10.19
N ASP A 305 -22.36 -25.45 -9.47
CA ASP A 305 -22.24 -24.16 -8.76
C ASP A 305 -21.10 -24.19 -7.74
N ALA A 306 -20.96 -25.30 -6.99
CA ALA A 306 -19.86 -25.47 -6.05
C ALA A 306 -18.48 -25.56 -6.74
N LEU A 307 -18.40 -26.15 -7.94
CA LEU A 307 -17.17 -26.19 -8.72
C LEU A 307 -16.76 -24.79 -9.20
N LEU A 308 -17.73 -24.00 -9.68
CA LEU A 308 -17.44 -22.68 -10.24
C LEU A 308 -17.18 -21.63 -9.15
N ASP A 309 -18.03 -21.55 -8.11
CA ASP A 309 -17.90 -20.57 -7.02
C ASP A 309 -18.51 -21.14 -5.72
N ASN A 310 -17.73 -21.88 -4.94
CA ASN A 310 -18.18 -22.54 -3.73
C ASN A 310 -18.54 -21.54 -2.63
N GLY A 311 -19.72 -21.71 -2.02
CA GLY A 311 -20.20 -20.84 -0.95
C GLY A 311 -20.98 -19.61 -1.42
N ARG A 312 -21.15 -19.39 -2.72
CA ARG A 312 -21.94 -18.28 -3.25
C ARG A 312 -23.44 -18.46 -3.06
N ARG A 313 -23.90 -19.70 -3.00
CA ARG A 313 -25.29 -20.09 -2.69
C ARG A 313 -25.32 -21.10 -1.57
N GLY A 314 -26.05 -20.78 -0.50
CA GLY A 314 -26.28 -21.69 0.62
C GLY A 314 -25.00 -22.08 1.39
N LYS A 315 -25.02 -23.29 1.94
CA LYS A 315 -23.89 -23.82 2.72
C LYS A 315 -22.76 -24.28 1.81
N ALA A 316 -21.54 -23.78 2.04
CA ALA A 316 -20.37 -24.19 1.26
C ALA A 316 -20.10 -25.70 1.40
N VAL A 317 -19.65 -26.30 0.30
CA VAL A 317 -19.15 -27.68 0.30
C VAL A 317 -17.84 -27.76 1.06
N THR A 318 -17.76 -28.63 2.06
CA THR A 318 -16.60 -28.80 2.92
C THR A 318 -15.93 -30.15 2.72
N GLY A 319 -14.62 -30.16 2.90
CA GLY A 319 -13.79 -31.37 2.97
C GLY A 319 -13.56 -31.85 4.40
N PRO A 320 -12.54 -32.68 4.64
CA PRO A 320 -12.11 -33.09 5.97
C PRO A 320 -11.91 -31.89 6.90
N ASN A 321 -12.19 -32.07 8.19
CA ASN A 321 -12.07 -31.00 9.21
C ASN A 321 -12.96 -29.78 8.97
N ARG A 322 -14.08 -29.90 8.25
CA ARG A 322 -15.04 -28.84 7.92
C ARG A 322 -14.40 -27.65 7.15
N ARG A 323 -13.23 -27.83 6.54
CA ARG A 323 -12.58 -26.83 5.69
C ARG A 323 -13.38 -26.69 4.38
N GLN A 324 -13.68 -25.46 3.99
CA GLN A 324 -14.29 -25.15 2.69
C GLN A 324 -13.35 -25.55 1.54
N LEU A 325 -13.86 -26.23 0.53
CA LEU A 325 -13.10 -26.58 -0.67
C LEU A 325 -12.90 -25.36 -1.57
N LYS A 326 -11.71 -25.20 -2.12
CA LYS A 326 -11.39 -24.12 -3.08
C LYS A 326 -12.00 -24.42 -4.44
N SER A 327 -12.85 -23.52 -4.92
CA SER A 327 -13.46 -23.57 -6.25
C SER A 327 -12.58 -22.92 -7.33
N LEU A 328 -13.01 -22.96 -8.59
CA LEU A 328 -12.34 -22.26 -9.70
C LEU A 328 -12.28 -20.74 -9.48
N ALA A 329 -13.34 -20.14 -8.92
CA ALA A 329 -13.36 -18.73 -8.57
C ALA A 329 -12.28 -18.37 -7.51
N ASP A 330 -12.11 -19.24 -6.50
CA ASP A 330 -11.12 -19.06 -5.45
C ASP A 330 -9.68 -19.23 -5.94
N MET A 331 -9.48 -19.94 -7.04
CA MET A 331 -8.18 -20.03 -7.71
C MET A 331 -7.75 -18.72 -8.39
N ILE A 332 -8.69 -17.83 -8.71
CA ILE A 332 -8.46 -16.55 -9.37
C ILE A 332 -8.51 -15.40 -8.38
N LYS A 333 -9.50 -15.42 -7.47
CA LYS A 333 -9.82 -14.36 -6.50
C LYS A 333 -8.92 -14.38 -5.27
N GLY A 334 -8.84 -13.23 -4.62
CA GLY A 334 -8.25 -13.09 -3.29
C GLY A 334 -6.72 -13.11 -3.24
N LYS A 335 -6.18 -13.11 -2.02
CA LYS A 335 -4.73 -13.05 -1.75
C LYS A 335 -3.96 -14.28 -2.28
N GLN A 336 -4.62 -15.44 -2.30
CA GLN A 336 -4.06 -16.72 -2.75
C GLN A 336 -4.48 -17.07 -4.17
N GLY A 337 -5.15 -16.17 -4.88
CA GLY A 337 -5.53 -16.35 -6.28
C GLY A 337 -4.37 -16.11 -7.25
N ARG A 338 -4.52 -16.55 -8.50
CA ARG A 338 -3.49 -16.45 -9.54
C ARG A 338 -3.03 -15.02 -9.79
N PHE A 339 -3.94 -14.05 -9.83
CA PHE A 339 -3.58 -12.66 -10.07
C PHE A 339 -2.63 -12.12 -9.02
N ARG A 340 -2.95 -12.30 -7.73
CA ARG A 340 -2.15 -11.72 -6.65
C ARG A 340 -0.92 -12.54 -6.26
N GLN A 341 -0.97 -13.85 -6.38
CA GLN A 341 0.10 -14.74 -5.91
C GLN A 341 1.12 -15.09 -6.98
N ASN A 342 0.71 -15.17 -8.26
CA ASN A 342 1.56 -15.70 -9.34
C ASN A 342 1.79 -14.74 -10.51
N LEU A 343 0.92 -13.72 -10.71
CA LEU A 343 1.03 -12.78 -11.83
C LEU A 343 1.56 -11.41 -11.43
N LEU A 344 0.98 -10.78 -10.39
CA LEU A 344 1.44 -9.48 -9.89
C LEU A 344 2.78 -9.56 -9.14
N GLY A 345 3.12 -10.72 -8.63
CA GLY A 345 4.40 -11.00 -7.99
C GLY A 345 4.70 -12.48 -8.00
N LYS A 346 5.96 -12.83 -8.27
CA LYS A 346 6.45 -14.20 -8.35
C LYS A 346 7.59 -14.41 -7.37
N ARG A 347 7.80 -15.65 -6.93
CA ARG A 347 9.04 -16.04 -6.27
C ARG A 347 10.16 -16.04 -7.30
N VAL A 348 11.29 -15.47 -6.94
CA VAL A 348 12.44 -15.32 -7.84
C VAL A 348 13.66 -16.06 -7.27
N ASP A 349 14.50 -16.60 -8.17
CA ASP A 349 15.80 -17.16 -7.83
C ASP A 349 16.83 -16.02 -7.64
N TYR A 350 18.03 -16.36 -7.22
CA TYR A 350 19.12 -15.42 -6.94
C TYR A 350 18.73 -14.37 -5.91
N SER A 351 18.05 -14.82 -4.88
CA SER A 351 17.63 -14.00 -3.75
C SER A 351 17.95 -14.70 -2.44
N GLY A 352 18.30 -13.91 -1.44
CA GLY A 352 18.60 -14.39 -0.10
C GLY A 352 18.03 -13.44 0.95
N ARG A 353 18.05 -13.86 2.21
CA ARG A 353 17.54 -13.06 3.32
C ARG A 353 18.44 -13.22 4.53
N SER A 354 18.76 -12.13 5.20
CA SER A 354 19.52 -12.15 6.47
C SER A 354 19.13 -10.96 7.35
N VAL A 355 19.57 -11.04 8.61
CA VAL A 355 19.45 -9.95 9.58
C VAL A 355 20.34 -8.80 9.17
N ILE A 356 19.94 -7.57 9.45
CA ILE A 356 20.71 -6.36 9.20
C ILE A 356 21.42 -5.89 10.46
N VAL A 357 22.61 -5.32 10.27
CA VAL A 357 23.38 -4.62 11.30
C VAL A 357 23.88 -3.29 10.74
N VAL A 358 24.28 -2.39 11.63
CA VAL A 358 24.81 -1.10 11.22
C VAL A 358 26.18 -1.25 10.53
N GLY A 359 26.36 -0.52 9.43
CA GLY A 359 27.65 -0.40 8.71
C GLY A 359 28.15 1.04 8.73
N PRO A 360 28.77 1.53 9.82
CA PRO A 360 29.12 2.94 9.97
C PRO A 360 30.26 3.39 9.05
N THR A 361 31.07 2.45 8.53
CA THR A 361 32.21 2.71 7.63
C THR A 361 31.85 2.65 6.15
N LEU A 362 30.63 2.23 5.81
CA LEU A 362 30.16 2.16 4.44
C LEU A 362 29.91 3.56 3.86
N LYS A 363 30.08 3.69 2.55
CA LYS A 363 29.60 4.85 1.79
C LYS A 363 28.12 4.70 1.47
N LEU A 364 27.43 5.80 1.17
CA LEU A 364 25.97 5.80 0.95
C LEU A 364 25.53 4.78 -0.13
N HIS A 365 26.30 4.58 -1.18
CA HIS A 365 26.00 3.66 -2.27
C HIS A 365 26.42 2.21 -1.99
N GLN A 366 27.01 1.90 -0.83
CA GLN A 366 27.55 0.59 -0.49
C GLN A 366 26.67 -0.15 0.54
N CYS A 367 26.69 -1.48 0.45
CA CYS A 367 26.15 -2.36 1.48
C CYS A 367 27.16 -3.48 1.79
N GLY A 368 27.19 -3.93 3.03
CA GLY A 368 27.99 -5.09 3.44
C GLY A 368 27.23 -6.39 3.21
N LEU A 369 27.72 -7.24 2.31
CA LEU A 369 27.12 -8.54 2.02
C LEU A 369 27.99 -9.67 2.61
N PRO A 370 27.41 -10.61 3.39
CA PRO A 370 28.14 -11.77 3.91
C PRO A 370 28.79 -12.58 2.79
N LYS A 371 30.07 -12.92 2.94
CA LYS A 371 30.84 -13.66 1.91
C LYS A 371 30.16 -14.95 1.46
N LYS A 372 29.67 -15.76 2.40
CA LYS A 372 29.01 -17.04 2.08
C LYS A 372 27.67 -16.83 1.35
N MET A 373 26.95 -15.77 1.68
CA MET A 373 25.72 -15.41 0.98
C MET A 373 26.00 -14.93 -0.44
N ALA A 374 27.05 -14.11 -0.62
CA ALA A 374 27.49 -13.65 -1.93
C ALA A 374 27.94 -14.82 -2.82
N LEU A 375 28.69 -15.77 -2.28
CA LEU A 375 29.12 -16.97 -3.00
C LEU A 375 27.94 -17.75 -3.58
N GLU A 376 26.89 -17.91 -2.79
CA GLU A 376 25.70 -18.64 -3.23
C GLU A 376 24.91 -17.86 -4.28
N LEU A 377 24.71 -16.54 -4.09
CA LEU A 377 23.96 -15.70 -4.99
C LEU A 377 24.63 -15.52 -6.36
N PHE A 378 25.94 -15.42 -6.40
CA PHE A 378 26.72 -15.18 -7.62
C PHE A 378 27.29 -16.44 -8.27
N ARG A 379 26.86 -17.62 -7.86
CA ARG A 379 27.36 -18.92 -8.39
C ARG A 379 27.48 -18.99 -9.92
N PRO A 380 26.47 -18.64 -10.73
CA PRO A 380 26.58 -18.75 -12.18
C PRO A 380 27.68 -17.88 -12.79
N PHE A 381 27.85 -16.69 -12.23
CA PHE A 381 28.87 -15.74 -12.68
C PHE A 381 30.27 -16.24 -12.34
N ILE A 382 30.41 -16.85 -11.15
CA ILE A 382 31.68 -17.48 -10.71
C ILE A 382 32.02 -18.66 -11.62
N TYR A 383 31.05 -19.53 -11.95
CA TYR A 383 31.28 -20.66 -12.85
C TYR A 383 31.77 -20.20 -14.23
N SER A 384 31.13 -19.19 -14.80
CA SER A 384 31.53 -18.61 -16.08
C SER A 384 32.95 -18.04 -16.05
N LYS A 385 33.31 -17.34 -14.96
CA LYS A 385 34.66 -16.76 -14.80
C LYS A 385 35.73 -17.83 -14.57
N LEU A 386 35.43 -18.88 -13.79
CA LEU A 386 36.34 -20.04 -13.60
C LEU A 386 36.64 -20.75 -14.92
N GLU A 387 35.65 -20.92 -15.77
CA GLU A 387 35.80 -21.51 -17.10
C GLU A 387 36.60 -20.60 -18.04
N LEU A 388 36.32 -19.29 -18.04
CA LEU A 388 37.07 -18.30 -18.86
C LEU A 388 38.54 -18.19 -18.47
N ARG A 389 38.86 -18.31 -17.19
CA ARG A 389 40.27 -18.33 -16.70
C ARG A 389 40.97 -19.66 -16.86
N GLY A 390 40.29 -20.72 -17.30
CA GLY A 390 40.84 -22.04 -17.50
C GLY A 390 41.12 -22.84 -16.20
N LEU A 391 40.65 -22.34 -15.04
CA LEU A 391 40.81 -23.04 -13.75
C LEU A 391 39.86 -24.24 -13.63
N ALA A 392 38.78 -24.25 -14.39
CA ALA A 392 37.88 -25.38 -14.50
C ALA A 392 37.54 -25.66 -15.98
N THR A 393 37.70 -26.88 -16.41
CA THR A 393 37.40 -27.33 -17.79
C THR A 393 35.97 -27.80 -17.95
N THR A 394 35.27 -28.10 -16.85
CA THR A 394 33.88 -28.55 -16.84
C THR A 394 33.09 -27.90 -15.70
N ILE A 395 31.76 -27.71 -15.92
CA ILE A 395 30.87 -27.19 -14.88
C ILE A 395 30.90 -28.03 -13.59
N LYS A 396 31.09 -29.36 -13.70
CA LYS A 396 31.24 -30.24 -12.52
C LYS A 396 32.45 -29.90 -11.70
N GLN A 397 33.59 -29.60 -12.34
CA GLN A 397 34.81 -29.20 -11.67
C GLN A 397 34.66 -27.82 -11.05
N ALA A 398 34.10 -26.87 -11.75
CA ALA A 398 33.78 -25.53 -11.22
C ALA A 398 32.89 -25.63 -9.97
N LYS A 399 31.86 -26.46 -10.02
CA LYS A 399 30.96 -26.69 -8.89
C LYS A 399 31.73 -27.24 -7.68
N LYS A 400 32.61 -28.23 -7.89
CA LYS A 400 33.44 -28.80 -6.82
C LYS A 400 34.40 -27.79 -6.21
N LEU A 401 35.05 -26.94 -7.02
CA LEU A 401 35.92 -25.86 -6.56
C LEU A 401 35.16 -24.84 -5.68
N VAL A 402 33.98 -24.47 -6.08
CA VAL A 402 33.12 -23.53 -5.31
C VAL A 402 32.64 -24.20 -3.99
N GLU A 403 32.31 -25.49 -4.00
CA GLU A 403 31.89 -26.21 -2.79
C GLU A 403 33.06 -26.42 -1.81
N SER A 404 34.31 -26.51 -2.30
CA SER A 404 35.54 -26.60 -1.46
C SER A 404 36.00 -25.24 -0.91
N GLU A 405 35.35 -24.12 -1.33
CA GLU A 405 35.70 -22.77 -0.88
C GLU A 405 37.20 -22.42 -1.04
N GLU A 406 37.82 -22.75 -2.18
CA GLU A 406 39.25 -22.50 -2.41
C GLU A 406 39.55 -20.98 -2.52
N PRO A 407 40.79 -20.53 -2.18
CA PRO A 407 41.16 -19.11 -2.19
C PRO A 407 40.92 -18.42 -3.54
N GLU A 408 41.18 -19.12 -4.64
CA GLU A 408 40.96 -18.60 -6.01
C GLU A 408 39.48 -18.23 -6.29
N VAL A 409 38.56 -18.93 -5.64
CA VAL A 409 37.13 -18.67 -5.77
C VAL A 409 36.77 -17.34 -5.11
N TRP A 410 37.41 -16.99 -4.00
CA TRP A 410 37.18 -15.71 -3.32
C TRP A 410 37.71 -14.53 -4.14
N ASP A 411 38.87 -14.67 -4.79
CA ASP A 411 39.39 -13.62 -5.67
C ASP A 411 38.50 -13.38 -6.88
N ILE A 412 37.94 -14.44 -7.45
CA ILE A 412 36.98 -14.36 -8.54
C ILE A 412 35.66 -13.74 -8.07
N LEU A 413 35.18 -14.10 -6.87
CA LEU A 413 34.00 -13.51 -6.29
C LEU A 413 34.14 -11.99 -6.13
N GLU A 414 35.27 -11.51 -5.63
CA GLU A 414 35.55 -10.09 -5.50
C GLU A 414 35.55 -9.37 -6.85
N GLU A 415 36.11 -9.99 -7.90
CA GLU A 415 36.08 -9.45 -9.25
C GLU A 415 34.64 -9.40 -9.81
N VAL A 416 33.85 -10.44 -9.59
CA VAL A 416 32.45 -10.52 -10.08
C VAL A 416 31.55 -9.50 -9.40
N ILE A 417 31.75 -9.26 -8.13
CA ILE A 417 30.93 -8.32 -7.35
C ILE A 417 31.26 -6.87 -7.70
N ARG A 418 32.49 -6.58 -8.14
CA ARG A 418 32.86 -5.23 -8.52
C ARG A 418 31.92 -4.69 -9.60
N GLU A 419 31.29 -3.56 -9.31
CA GLU A 419 30.34 -2.87 -10.20
C GLU A 419 29.01 -3.63 -10.50
N HIS A 420 28.73 -4.75 -9.83
CA HIS A 420 27.45 -5.46 -9.96
C HIS A 420 26.52 -5.03 -8.82
N PRO A 421 25.52 -4.18 -9.07
CA PRO A 421 24.63 -3.70 -8.02
C PRO A 421 23.71 -4.82 -7.52
N VAL A 422 23.35 -4.81 -6.24
CA VAL A 422 22.36 -5.69 -5.64
C VAL A 422 21.19 -4.87 -5.12
N LEU A 423 19.99 -5.43 -5.15
CA LEU A 423 18.79 -4.79 -4.62
C LEU A 423 18.54 -5.28 -3.19
N LEU A 424 18.40 -4.33 -2.25
CA LEU A 424 17.97 -4.62 -0.89
C LEU A 424 16.49 -4.22 -0.74
N ASN A 425 15.72 -5.10 -0.10
CA ASN A 425 14.30 -4.89 0.18
C ASN A 425 13.98 -5.20 1.64
N ARG A 426 13.23 -4.33 2.29
CA ARG A 426 12.64 -4.59 3.62
C ARG A 426 11.13 -4.70 3.53
N ALA A 427 10.57 -5.76 4.09
CA ALA A 427 9.13 -5.91 4.25
C ALA A 427 8.66 -5.27 5.59
N PRO A 428 7.54 -4.53 5.60
CA PRO A 428 6.66 -4.22 4.48
C PRO A 428 7.20 -3.10 3.58
N THR A 429 7.11 -3.28 2.26
CA THR A 429 7.48 -2.25 1.28
C THR A 429 6.31 -1.28 1.11
N LEU A 430 6.37 -0.12 1.73
CA LEU A 430 5.29 0.87 1.75
C LEU A 430 5.34 1.82 0.55
N HIS A 431 6.54 2.14 0.08
CA HIS A 431 6.78 3.04 -1.04
C HIS A 431 8.00 2.59 -1.86
N ARG A 432 8.24 3.23 -2.99
CA ARG A 432 9.32 2.84 -3.92
C ARG A 432 10.72 2.82 -3.28
N LEU A 433 10.98 3.66 -2.28
CA LEU A 433 12.26 3.71 -1.57
C LEU A 433 12.51 2.54 -0.61
N GLY A 434 11.53 1.66 -0.41
CA GLY A 434 11.69 0.38 0.29
C GLY A 434 12.49 -0.67 -0.50
N ILE A 435 12.85 -0.37 -1.76
CA ILE A 435 13.74 -1.17 -2.59
C ILE A 435 14.77 -0.23 -3.19
N GLN A 436 16.04 -0.41 -2.84
CA GLN A 436 17.15 0.40 -3.35
C GLN A 436 18.30 -0.49 -3.80
N ALA A 437 19.09 0.02 -4.75
CA ALA A 437 20.29 -0.65 -5.22
C ALA A 437 21.52 -0.17 -4.44
N PHE A 438 22.44 -1.09 -4.22
CA PHE A 438 23.73 -0.83 -3.56
C PHE A 438 24.83 -1.59 -4.26
N GLU A 439 26.05 -1.08 -4.18
CA GLU A 439 27.25 -1.83 -4.53
C GLU A 439 27.65 -2.73 -3.33
N PRO A 440 27.74 -4.06 -3.50
CA PRO A 440 28.08 -4.94 -2.40
C PRO A 440 29.56 -4.87 -2.06
N VAL A 441 29.87 -4.87 -0.77
CA VAL A 441 31.20 -5.03 -0.20
C VAL A 441 31.18 -6.32 0.63
N LEU A 442 32.14 -7.19 0.43
CA LEU A 442 32.23 -8.44 1.18
C LEU A 442 32.57 -8.18 2.64
N VAL A 443 31.80 -8.75 3.53
CA VAL A 443 32.01 -8.66 4.97
C VAL A 443 32.03 -10.06 5.61
N GLU A 444 32.81 -10.17 6.68
CA GLU A 444 32.79 -11.37 7.51
C GLU A 444 31.53 -11.44 8.34
N GLY A 445 31.09 -12.65 8.70
CA GLY A 445 29.89 -12.87 9.50
C GLY A 445 28.69 -13.33 8.67
N LYS A 446 27.49 -13.21 9.24
CA LYS A 446 26.22 -13.71 8.66
C LYS A 446 25.19 -12.60 8.44
N ALA A 447 25.45 -11.40 8.95
CA ALA A 447 24.52 -10.27 8.88
C ALA A 447 24.88 -9.31 7.73
N ILE A 448 23.87 -8.73 7.11
CA ILE A 448 24.01 -7.69 6.10
C ILE A 448 24.31 -6.36 6.81
N GLN A 449 25.33 -5.64 6.37
CA GLN A 449 25.61 -4.30 6.86
C GLN A 449 24.88 -3.27 6.03
N LEU A 450 24.11 -2.40 6.71
CA LEU A 450 23.33 -1.35 6.09
C LEU A 450 23.85 0.03 6.49
N HIS A 451 23.90 0.95 5.54
CA HIS A 451 24.30 2.34 5.79
C HIS A 451 23.29 3.05 6.70
N PRO A 452 23.69 3.74 7.76
CA PRO A 452 22.78 4.36 8.73
C PRO A 452 21.78 5.35 8.13
N LEU A 453 22.18 6.15 7.14
CA LEU A 453 21.33 7.17 6.53
C LEU A 453 20.16 6.60 5.72
N VAL A 454 20.25 5.36 5.25
CA VAL A 454 19.14 4.71 4.51
C VAL A 454 18.13 4.00 5.42
N CYS A 455 18.36 3.99 6.72
CA CYS A 455 17.40 3.41 7.67
C CYS A 455 16.04 4.14 7.63
N THR A 456 16.04 5.44 7.47
CA THR A 456 14.82 6.26 7.36
C THR A 456 13.94 5.88 6.16
N PRO A 457 14.45 5.81 4.91
CA PRO A 457 13.67 5.35 3.75
C PRO A 457 13.11 3.94 3.91
N TYR A 458 13.86 3.03 4.53
CA TYR A 458 13.42 1.67 4.79
C TYR A 458 12.50 1.54 6.01
N ASN A 459 12.42 2.55 6.86
CA ASN A 459 11.84 2.47 8.20
C ASN A 459 12.41 1.27 8.96
N ALA A 460 13.73 1.06 8.83
CA ALA A 460 14.47 -0.07 9.41
C ALA A 460 15.17 0.32 10.70
N ASP A 461 15.20 -0.60 11.65
CA ASP A 461 16.03 -0.53 12.84
C ASP A 461 16.84 -1.82 13.02
N PHE A 462 17.76 -1.85 13.97
CA PHE A 462 18.68 -2.95 14.16
C PHE A 462 18.31 -3.85 15.34
N ASP A 463 17.02 -3.96 15.64
CA ASP A 463 16.49 -4.78 16.73
C ASP A 463 16.24 -6.27 16.36
N GLY A 464 16.66 -6.68 15.17
CA GLY A 464 16.43 -8.01 14.60
C GLY A 464 15.73 -8.01 13.24
N ASP A 465 15.57 -6.83 12.64
CA ASP A 465 15.04 -6.70 11.29
C ASP A 465 15.85 -7.50 10.27
N GLN A 466 15.14 -8.04 9.27
CA GLN A 466 15.72 -8.78 8.16
C GLN A 466 15.46 -8.05 6.85
N MET A 467 16.41 -8.14 5.93
CA MET A 467 16.26 -7.64 4.57
C MET A 467 16.52 -8.75 3.55
N ALA A 468 15.80 -8.68 2.44
CA ALA A 468 16.02 -9.55 1.29
C ALA A 468 17.02 -8.90 0.33
N VAL A 469 17.90 -9.73 -0.24
CA VAL A 469 18.87 -9.35 -1.28
C VAL A 469 18.47 -10.01 -2.58
N HIS A 470 18.46 -9.23 -3.66
CA HIS A 470 18.17 -9.72 -5.01
C HIS A 470 19.29 -9.30 -5.96
N VAL A 471 19.71 -10.20 -6.85
CA VAL A 471 20.75 -9.94 -7.83
C VAL A 471 20.13 -9.72 -9.20
N PRO A 472 20.27 -8.54 -9.81
CA PRO A 472 19.90 -8.31 -11.21
C PRO A 472 20.76 -9.17 -12.14
N LEU A 473 20.15 -9.90 -13.07
CA LEU A 473 20.85 -10.87 -13.90
C LEU A 473 21.26 -10.28 -15.24
N SER A 474 20.38 -9.55 -15.94
CA SER A 474 20.66 -8.96 -17.24
C SER A 474 21.42 -7.64 -17.11
N ILE A 475 22.15 -7.26 -18.18
CA ILE A 475 22.88 -5.99 -18.24
C ILE A 475 21.92 -4.81 -18.18
N GLU A 476 20.76 -4.93 -18.83
CA GLU A 476 19.70 -3.90 -18.81
C GLU A 476 19.18 -3.69 -17.39
N ALA A 477 18.90 -4.78 -16.64
CA ALA A 477 18.46 -4.70 -15.25
C ALA A 477 19.53 -4.08 -14.33
N GLN A 478 20.80 -4.40 -14.56
CA GLN A 478 21.92 -3.78 -13.81
C GLN A 478 22.03 -2.29 -14.11
N LEU A 479 21.84 -1.88 -15.38
CA LEU A 479 21.86 -0.48 -15.78
C LEU A 479 20.70 0.28 -15.15
N GLU A 480 19.47 -0.27 -15.17
CA GLU A 480 18.32 0.33 -14.50
C GLU A 480 18.55 0.45 -12.98
N ALA A 481 19.09 -0.57 -12.34
CA ALA A 481 19.43 -0.54 -10.92
C ALA A 481 20.43 0.58 -10.61
N ARG A 482 21.44 0.75 -11.44
CA ARG A 482 22.49 1.76 -11.25
C ARG A 482 22.01 3.19 -11.51
N THR A 483 21.17 3.39 -12.53
CA THR A 483 20.74 4.75 -12.91
C THR A 483 19.53 5.25 -12.13
N LEU A 484 18.58 4.37 -11.81
CA LEU A 484 17.29 4.76 -11.21
C LEU A 484 17.17 4.39 -9.72
N MET A 485 17.73 3.24 -9.31
CA MET A 485 17.46 2.65 -8.00
C MET A 485 18.61 2.80 -7.01
N MET A 486 19.78 3.29 -7.43
CA MET A 486 20.91 3.48 -6.53
C MET A 486 20.54 4.42 -5.37
N SER A 487 20.90 4.08 -4.15
CA SER A 487 20.62 4.90 -2.96
C SER A 487 21.15 6.33 -3.06
N SER A 488 22.31 6.52 -3.70
CA SER A 488 22.88 7.84 -3.95
C SER A 488 22.01 8.73 -4.86
N ASN A 489 21.18 8.16 -5.74
CA ASN A 489 20.32 8.90 -6.65
C ASN A 489 18.95 9.26 -6.04
N ASN A 490 18.61 8.71 -4.87
CA ASN A 490 17.32 8.87 -4.20
C ASN A 490 17.47 9.67 -2.90
N VAL A 491 17.96 10.91 -2.99
CA VAL A 491 18.19 11.80 -1.84
C VAL A 491 16.89 12.47 -1.38
N LEU A 492 16.02 12.87 -2.32
CA LEU A 492 14.77 13.57 -2.04
C LEU A 492 13.58 12.59 -2.01
N SER A 493 12.60 12.90 -1.14
CA SER A 493 11.35 12.17 -1.07
C SER A 493 10.42 12.49 -2.23
N PRO A 494 9.81 11.52 -2.90
CA PRO A 494 8.84 11.78 -3.95
C PRO A 494 7.51 12.35 -3.44
N SER A 495 7.23 12.30 -2.13
CA SER A 495 5.96 12.76 -1.54
C SER A 495 5.93 14.27 -1.30
N ASN A 496 7.00 14.84 -0.77
CA ASN A 496 7.07 16.26 -0.37
C ASN A 496 8.31 16.99 -0.91
N GLY A 497 9.28 16.28 -1.51
CA GLY A 497 10.51 16.88 -2.01
C GLY A 497 11.55 17.22 -0.96
N GLU A 498 11.32 16.92 0.31
CA GLU A 498 12.31 17.07 1.37
C GLU A 498 13.37 15.96 1.31
N PRO A 499 14.60 16.20 1.82
CA PRO A 499 15.61 15.16 1.92
C PRO A 499 15.10 13.99 2.78
N ILE A 500 15.21 12.77 2.28
CA ILE A 500 14.88 11.56 3.04
C ILE A 500 16.13 10.93 3.66
N ILE A 501 17.29 11.18 3.04
CA ILE A 501 18.61 10.77 3.55
C ILE A 501 19.06 11.83 4.53
N VAL A 502 18.52 11.80 5.74
CA VAL A 502 18.80 12.75 6.81
C VAL A 502 19.43 12.02 7.99
N PRO A 503 20.50 12.58 8.58
CA PRO A 503 21.07 12.07 9.82
C PRO A 503 20.01 11.92 10.93
N SER A 504 20.16 10.92 11.76
CA SER A 504 19.26 10.60 12.86
C SER A 504 20.02 10.18 14.12
N GLN A 505 19.37 10.21 15.28
CA GLN A 505 19.87 9.69 16.56
C GLN A 505 21.28 10.19 16.88
N ASP A 506 22.26 9.32 17.01
CA ASP A 506 23.63 9.66 17.45
C ASP A 506 24.33 10.67 16.57
N ILE A 507 24.09 10.66 15.27
CA ILE A 507 24.69 11.59 14.32
C ILE A 507 24.21 13.01 14.61
N VAL A 508 22.89 13.19 14.80
CA VAL A 508 22.29 14.48 15.13
C VAL A 508 22.78 14.98 16.49
N LEU A 509 22.82 14.08 17.49
CA LEU A 509 23.31 14.42 18.82
C LEU A 509 24.77 14.89 18.80
N GLY A 510 25.63 14.20 18.06
CA GLY A 510 27.04 14.56 17.91
C GLY A 510 27.25 15.92 17.24
N LEU A 511 26.53 16.20 16.15
CA LEU A 511 26.57 17.48 15.46
C LEU A 511 25.97 18.62 16.30
N TYR A 512 24.90 18.36 17.02
CA TYR A 512 24.28 19.30 17.94
C TYR A 512 25.25 19.67 19.07
N TYR A 513 25.84 18.68 19.74
CA TYR A 513 26.83 18.89 20.79
C TYR A 513 28.02 19.72 20.28
N MET A 514 28.55 19.40 19.10
CA MET A 514 29.68 20.12 18.50
C MET A 514 29.40 21.60 18.25
N THR A 515 28.17 21.93 17.87
CA THR A 515 27.79 23.31 17.46
C THR A 515 27.23 24.17 18.60
N ARG A 516 27.13 23.64 19.81
CA ARG A 516 26.68 24.38 21.00
C ARG A 516 27.73 25.38 21.50
N GLU A 517 27.25 26.45 22.15
CA GLU A 517 28.07 27.45 22.81
C GLU A 517 28.12 27.20 24.30
N LYS A 518 29.26 27.48 24.94
CA LYS A 518 29.42 27.45 26.37
C LYS A 518 30.12 28.71 26.84
N VAL A 519 29.52 29.42 27.81
CA VAL A 519 30.11 30.61 28.44
C VAL A 519 31.28 30.18 29.33
N ASN A 520 32.29 31.01 29.41
CA ASN A 520 33.55 30.77 30.15
C ASN A 520 34.40 29.59 29.65
N ALA A 521 34.22 29.21 28.40
CA ALA A 521 35.01 28.15 27.82
C ALA A 521 36.49 28.56 27.66
N ALA A 522 37.43 27.61 27.78
CA ALA A 522 38.84 27.87 27.59
C ALA A 522 39.10 28.37 26.17
N GLY A 523 39.77 29.55 26.05
CA GLY A 523 40.10 30.20 24.78
C GLY A 523 39.01 31.10 24.22
N GLU A 524 38.01 31.47 24.97
CA GLU A 524 36.94 32.37 24.56
C GLU A 524 37.49 33.75 24.11
N GLY A 525 36.99 34.33 23.02
CA GLY A 525 37.34 35.62 22.48
C GLY A 525 38.62 35.66 21.62
N LYS A 526 39.37 34.56 21.49
CA LYS A 526 40.58 34.51 20.64
C LYS A 526 40.22 34.58 19.17
N ALA A 527 41.13 35.26 18.42
CA ALA A 527 41.03 35.33 16.95
C ALA A 527 42.06 34.42 16.30
N PHE A 528 41.66 33.73 15.22
CA PHE A 528 42.45 32.76 14.48
C PHE A 528 42.47 33.14 12.99
N ALA A 529 43.63 32.92 12.34
CA ALA A 529 43.80 33.23 10.92
C ALA A 529 43.16 32.19 10.01
N ASP A 530 43.10 30.95 10.43
CA ASP A 530 42.59 29.81 9.62
C ASP A 530 41.98 28.71 10.50
N VAL A 531 41.15 27.88 9.93
CA VAL A 531 40.52 26.71 10.60
C VAL A 531 41.57 25.66 11.00
N ALA A 532 42.67 25.53 10.24
CA ALA A 532 43.77 24.64 10.58
C ALA A 532 44.51 25.09 11.89
N GLU A 533 44.55 26.39 12.17
CA GLU A 533 45.09 26.93 13.41
C GLU A 533 44.15 26.66 14.58
N VAL A 534 42.81 26.75 14.39
CA VAL A 534 41.82 26.39 15.36
C VAL A 534 41.95 24.93 15.77
N ARG A 535 42.16 24.04 14.79
CA ARG A 535 42.34 22.58 15.06
C ARG A 535 43.58 22.35 15.92
N ARG A 536 44.70 22.95 15.56
CA ARG A 536 45.96 22.83 16.32
C ARG A 536 45.82 23.36 17.75
N ALA A 537 45.15 24.50 17.94
CA ALA A 537 44.90 25.08 19.25
C ALA A 537 43.99 24.20 20.12
N MET A 538 43.00 23.53 19.50
CA MET A 538 42.13 22.56 20.18
C MET A 538 42.88 21.29 20.57
N GLU A 539 43.71 20.74 19.69
CA GLU A 539 44.53 19.53 19.99
C GLU A 539 45.58 19.83 21.08
N ALA A 540 46.11 21.05 21.13
CA ALA A 540 46.99 21.50 22.18
C ALA A 540 46.30 21.80 23.53
N GLY A 541 44.94 21.64 23.63
CA GLY A 541 44.16 21.91 24.83
C GLY A 541 44.02 23.41 25.17
N ALA A 542 44.50 24.31 24.31
CA ALA A 542 44.41 25.77 24.52
C ALA A 542 43.03 26.36 24.18
N LEU A 543 42.19 25.57 23.55
CA LEU A 543 40.86 25.95 23.05
C LEU A 543 39.84 24.82 23.31
N SER A 544 38.70 25.19 23.88
CA SER A 544 37.56 24.27 24.07
C SER A 544 36.70 24.20 22.83
N LEU A 545 36.04 23.06 22.61
CA LEU A 545 35.13 22.81 21.48
C LEU A 545 33.96 23.80 21.42
N HIS A 546 33.48 24.28 22.57
CA HIS A 546 32.33 25.17 22.71
C HIS A 546 32.69 26.64 22.86
N ALA A 547 33.99 27.01 22.76
CA ALA A 547 34.46 28.38 22.91
C ALA A 547 34.01 29.25 21.76
N ARG A 548 33.53 30.46 22.05
CA ARG A 548 33.24 31.49 21.07
C ARG A 548 34.56 32.13 20.59
N ILE A 549 34.81 32.13 19.29
CA ILE A 549 36.05 32.57 18.65
C ILE A 549 35.78 33.43 17.42
N LYS A 550 36.78 34.13 16.95
CA LYS A 550 36.76 34.84 15.69
C LYS A 550 37.70 34.15 14.71
N VAL A 551 37.22 33.72 13.55
CA VAL A 551 38.01 32.99 12.56
C VAL A 551 37.80 33.59 11.17
N ARG A 552 38.88 33.65 10.39
CA ARG A 552 38.76 33.95 8.97
C ARG A 552 38.38 32.68 8.22
N ILE A 553 37.19 32.74 7.59
CA ILE A 553 36.66 31.63 6.81
C ILE A 553 36.54 32.06 5.36
N ASN A 554 37.11 31.24 4.46
CA ASN A 554 36.96 31.44 3.04
C ASN A 554 35.55 30.95 2.65
N GLN A 555 34.67 31.88 2.31
CA GLN A 555 33.32 31.60 1.87
C GLN A 555 33.30 31.63 0.34
N VAL A 556 32.98 30.49 -0.23
CA VAL A 556 32.65 30.37 -1.66
C VAL A 556 31.13 30.38 -1.76
N SER A 557 30.56 31.40 -2.35
CA SER A 557 29.13 31.49 -2.64
C SER A 557 28.91 31.46 -4.14
N LYS A 558 27.86 30.78 -4.56
CA LYS A 558 27.42 30.72 -5.95
C LYS A 558 26.38 31.82 -6.18
N ASP A 559 26.69 32.76 -7.06
CA ASP A 559 25.74 33.79 -7.42
C ASP A 559 24.61 33.20 -8.29
N SER A 560 23.45 33.90 -8.33
CA SER A 560 22.30 33.53 -9.14
C SER A 560 22.61 33.31 -10.63
N ASN A 561 23.69 33.88 -11.11
CA ASN A 561 24.18 33.74 -12.50
C ASN A 561 25.20 32.60 -12.70
N GLY A 562 25.42 31.74 -11.67
CA GLY A 562 26.34 30.60 -11.75
C GLY A 562 27.81 30.93 -11.53
N GLY A 563 28.18 32.19 -11.27
CA GLY A 563 29.52 32.59 -10.90
C GLY A 563 29.88 32.18 -9.48
N MET A 564 31.11 31.73 -9.24
CA MET A 564 31.62 31.50 -7.88
C MET A 564 32.33 32.76 -7.39
N SER A 565 31.81 33.35 -6.31
CA SER A 565 32.47 34.45 -5.61
C SER A 565 33.16 33.91 -4.35
N GLU A 566 34.43 34.19 -4.16
CA GLU A 566 35.19 33.85 -2.95
C GLU A 566 35.38 35.12 -2.11
N ALA A 567 34.95 35.04 -0.87
CA ALA A 567 35.16 36.13 0.09
C ALA A 567 35.75 35.58 1.40
N ILE A 568 36.82 36.15 1.85
CA ILE A 568 37.43 35.85 3.16
C ILE A 568 36.85 36.82 4.18
N ASN A 569 35.99 36.28 5.06
CA ASN A 569 35.34 37.09 6.09
C ASN A 569 35.80 36.65 7.49
N LEU A 570 36.01 37.63 8.37
CA LEU A 570 36.22 37.38 9.79
C LEU A 570 34.85 37.20 10.42
N VAL A 571 34.55 35.97 10.86
CA VAL A 571 33.24 35.62 11.40
C VAL A 571 33.35 35.24 12.88
N GLU A 572 32.40 35.70 13.67
CA GLU A 572 32.22 35.19 15.04
C GLU A 572 31.48 33.85 14.98
N THR A 573 32.12 32.85 15.58
CA THR A 573 31.59 31.49 15.55
C THR A 573 32.08 30.69 16.78
N THR A 574 31.72 29.43 16.88
CA THR A 574 32.31 28.53 17.87
C THR A 574 33.36 27.64 17.23
N THR A 575 34.26 27.09 18.06
CA THR A 575 35.30 26.17 17.61
C THR A 575 34.71 25.01 16.81
N GLY A 576 33.60 24.39 17.29
CA GLY A 576 32.96 23.29 16.63
C GLY A 576 32.36 23.65 15.27
N ARG A 577 31.68 24.81 15.15
CA ARG A 577 31.12 25.30 13.88
C ARG A 577 32.23 25.62 12.87
N ALA A 578 33.34 26.16 13.32
CA ALA A 578 34.51 26.40 12.48
C ALA A 578 35.09 25.10 11.89
N LEU A 579 35.21 24.05 12.71
CA LEU A 579 35.62 22.73 12.23
C LEU A 579 34.60 22.08 11.27
N LEU A 580 33.31 22.34 11.45
CA LEU A 580 32.26 21.87 10.55
C LEU A 580 32.35 22.53 9.16
N SER A 581 32.91 23.76 9.07
CA SER A 581 33.13 24.45 7.78
C SER A 581 34.05 23.70 6.82
N GLU A 582 34.94 22.85 7.31
CA GLU A 582 35.84 22.06 6.46
C GLU A 582 35.13 20.99 5.64
N ILE A 583 33.98 20.54 6.14
CA ILE A 583 33.15 19.47 5.54
C ILE A 583 32.22 20.05 4.48
N LEU A 584 31.96 21.37 4.52
CA LEU A 584 31.05 22.01 3.59
C LEU A 584 31.52 21.87 2.15
N PRO A 585 30.65 21.48 1.20
CA PRO A 585 30.98 21.49 -0.21
C PRO A 585 31.21 22.92 -0.71
N ARG A 586 32.10 23.08 -1.69
CA ARG A 586 32.37 24.38 -2.31
C ARG A 586 31.11 24.95 -2.96
N GLY A 587 30.79 26.18 -2.64
CA GLY A 587 29.57 26.87 -3.12
C GLY A 587 28.43 26.93 -2.12
N LEU A 588 28.58 26.35 -0.92
CA LEU A 588 27.61 26.46 0.16
C LEU A 588 28.03 27.52 1.17
N SER A 589 27.11 28.42 1.57
CA SER A 589 27.42 29.49 2.52
C SER A 589 27.64 28.94 3.94
N PHE A 590 28.67 29.46 4.62
CA PHE A 590 28.94 29.12 6.02
C PHE A 590 27.80 29.55 6.97
N SER A 591 27.00 30.53 6.61
CA SER A 591 25.87 30.99 7.41
C SER A 591 24.87 29.87 7.75
N LEU A 592 24.74 28.86 6.89
CA LEU A 592 23.86 27.72 7.09
C LEU A 592 24.28 26.83 8.26
N VAL A 593 25.58 26.75 8.55
CA VAL A 593 26.13 25.92 9.64
C VAL A 593 26.58 26.75 10.84
N ASN A 594 26.56 28.08 10.76
CA ASN A 594 26.90 28.96 11.89
C ASN A 594 25.71 29.11 12.85
N GLN A 595 25.04 28.05 13.13
CA GLN A 595 23.93 27.94 14.10
C GLN A 595 24.00 26.59 14.83
N THR A 596 23.18 26.40 15.83
CA THR A 596 23.07 25.09 16.48
C THR A 596 22.43 24.09 15.52
N MET A 597 23.16 23.01 15.20
CA MET A 597 22.73 22.01 14.19
C MET A 597 21.71 21.04 14.77
N THR A 598 20.46 21.46 14.80
CA THR A 598 19.32 20.59 15.06
C THR A 598 19.00 19.72 13.82
N LYS A 599 18.19 18.69 13.99
CA LYS A 599 17.75 17.84 12.87
C LYS A 599 17.14 18.63 11.72
N ARG A 600 16.38 19.70 12.01
CA ARG A 600 15.80 20.59 10.99
C ARG A 600 16.86 21.40 10.27
N ALA A 601 17.82 21.97 11.01
CA ALA A 601 18.93 22.72 10.42
C ALA A 601 19.79 21.85 9.49
N ILE A 602 20.08 20.61 9.91
CA ILE A 602 20.82 19.64 9.10
C ILE A 602 20.03 19.29 7.82
N SER A 603 18.75 19.04 7.93
CA SER A 603 17.88 18.75 6.77
C SER A 603 17.85 19.93 5.78
N SER A 604 17.73 21.17 6.29
CA SER A 604 17.79 22.37 5.46
C SER A 604 19.14 22.53 4.76
N ALA A 605 20.25 22.27 5.47
CA ALA A 605 21.60 22.34 4.88
C ALA A 605 21.81 21.29 3.76
N ILE A 606 21.30 20.07 3.94
CA ILE A 606 21.32 19.00 2.91
C ILE A 606 20.48 19.41 1.70
N TYR A 607 19.32 19.99 1.92
CA TYR A 607 18.41 20.43 0.85
C TYR A 607 19.06 21.55 0.01
N GLU A 608 19.61 22.57 0.66
CA GLU A 608 20.32 23.66 -0.02
C GLU A 608 21.59 23.16 -0.74
N SER A 609 22.33 22.22 -0.16
CA SER A 609 23.46 21.57 -0.82
C SER A 609 23.03 20.86 -2.11
N TYR A 610 21.92 20.10 -2.04
CA TYR A 610 21.41 19.41 -3.22
C TYR A 610 21.04 20.36 -4.36
N ARG A 611 20.46 21.51 -4.03
CA ARG A 611 20.05 22.53 -5.01
C ARG A 611 21.23 23.31 -5.63
N LEU A 612 22.17 23.77 -4.79
CA LEU A 612 23.21 24.65 -5.23
C LEU A 612 24.41 23.91 -5.82
N VAL A 613 24.81 22.82 -5.22
CA VAL A 613 26.07 22.13 -5.55
C VAL A 613 25.81 20.86 -6.39
N GLY A 614 24.69 20.24 -6.22
CA GLY A 614 24.28 19.05 -6.97
C GLY A 614 24.40 17.74 -6.19
N LEU A 615 24.00 16.63 -6.83
CA LEU A 615 23.80 15.33 -6.20
C LEU A 615 25.09 14.73 -5.61
N LYS A 616 26.19 14.70 -6.40
CA LYS A 616 27.43 14.00 -6.03
C LYS A 616 28.06 14.57 -4.76
N ASP A 617 28.21 15.87 -4.72
CA ASP A 617 28.87 16.54 -3.59
C ASP A 617 27.96 16.52 -2.35
N THR A 618 26.63 16.53 -2.52
CA THR A 618 25.69 16.36 -1.41
C THR A 618 25.79 14.97 -0.78
N VAL A 619 25.96 13.91 -1.58
CA VAL A 619 26.16 12.54 -1.06
C VAL A 619 27.46 12.44 -0.25
N ILE A 620 28.55 13.05 -0.74
CA ILE A 620 29.83 13.09 -0.02
C ILE A 620 29.68 13.88 1.29
N PHE A 621 28.97 15.00 1.25
CA PHE A 621 28.67 15.82 2.41
C PHE A 621 27.86 15.04 3.47
N CYS A 622 26.85 14.28 3.06
CA CYS A 622 26.07 13.44 3.98
C CYS A 622 26.93 12.37 4.67
N ASP A 623 27.83 11.72 3.92
CA ASP A 623 28.76 10.72 4.48
C ASP A 623 29.73 11.37 5.48
N GLN A 624 30.27 12.52 5.17
CA GLN A 624 31.18 13.26 6.07
C GLN A 624 30.45 13.76 7.34
N LEU A 625 29.21 14.24 7.20
CA LEU A 625 28.36 14.59 8.33
C LEU A 625 28.13 13.38 9.25
N MET A 626 27.88 12.22 8.68
CA MET A 626 27.70 10.99 9.43
C MET A 626 28.95 10.60 10.23
N TYR A 627 30.12 10.58 9.60
CA TYR A 627 31.37 10.23 10.27
C TYR A 627 31.73 11.22 11.38
N THR A 628 31.55 12.51 11.12
CA THR A 628 31.79 13.57 12.11
C THR A 628 30.80 13.47 13.26
N GLY A 629 29.51 13.23 12.96
CA GLY A 629 28.48 13.06 13.98
C GLY A 629 28.77 11.90 14.91
N PHE A 630 29.12 10.73 14.41
CA PHE A 630 29.50 9.58 15.23
C PHE A 630 30.76 9.85 16.08
N SER A 631 31.80 10.44 15.49
CA SER A 631 33.01 10.79 16.20
C SER A 631 32.73 11.76 17.36
N MET A 632 31.92 12.78 17.10
CA MET A 632 31.58 13.77 18.12
C MET A 632 30.61 13.23 19.18
N ALA A 633 29.67 12.38 18.84
CA ALA A 633 28.81 11.71 19.80
C ALA A 633 29.61 10.82 20.78
N ALA A 634 30.60 10.09 20.25
CA ALA A 634 31.50 9.29 21.07
C ALA A 634 32.34 10.16 22.03
N LYS A 635 32.84 11.32 21.57
CA LYS A 635 33.58 12.27 22.39
C LYS A 635 32.71 12.98 23.43
N ALA A 636 31.44 13.23 23.08
CA ALA A 636 30.48 13.89 23.98
C ALA A 636 30.16 13.03 25.20
N GLY A 637 30.10 11.69 25.04
CA GLY A 637 29.86 10.76 26.13
C GLY A 637 28.52 11.00 26.84
N VAL A 638 27.47 11.46 26.11
CA VAL A 638 26.16 11.79 26.65
C VAL A 638 25.48 10.52 27.18
N SER A 639 25.01 10.57 28.41
CA SER A 639 24.32 9.49 29.11
C SER A 639 23.10 10.01 29.86
N ILE A 640 22.15 9.16 30.18
CA ILE A 640 20.95 9.52 30.93
C ILE A 640 21.04 8.96 32.35
N GLY A 641 20.94 9.84 33.36
CA GLY A 641 20.79 9.48 34.77
C GLY A 641 19.39 9.81 35.27
N VAL A 642 19.05 9.28 36.44
CA VAL A 642 17.76 9.59 37.10
C VAL A 642 17.71 11.05 37.52
N ASP A 643 18.86 11.63 37.93
CA ASP A 643 18.96 13.02 38.37
C ASP A 643 18.82 14.03 37.22
N ASP A 644 19.05 13.63 35.97
CA ASP A 644 18.86 14.46 34.78
C ASP A 644 17.36 14.75 34.51
N MET A 645 16.46 13.96 35.10
CA MET A 645 15.01 14.15 35.05
C MET A 645 14.59 15.13 36.17
N VAL A 646 14.70 16.42 35.92
CA VAL A 646 14.33 17.44 36.90
C VAL A 646 12.81 17.53 37.03
N VAL A 647 12.31 17.37 38.26
CA VAL A 647 10.88 17.56 38.57
C VAL A 647 10.70 19.01 39.06
N PRO A 648 9.82 19.81 38.43
CA PRO A 648 9.67 21.21 38.83
C PRO A 648 9.08 21.35 40.23
N ASP A 649 9.66 22.23 41.04
CA ASP A 649 9.18 22.51 42.40
C ASP A 649 7.77 23.11 42.39
N SER A 650 7.41 23.83 41.34
CA SER A 650 6.08 24.42 41.11
C SER A 650 4.97 23.39 40.85
N LYS A 651 5.31 22.12 40.58
CA LYS A 651 4.34 21.04 40.29
C LYS A 651 3.26 20.90 41.35
N THR A 652 3.63 20.86 42.62
CA THR A 652 2.70 20.68 43.72
C THR A 652 1.71 21.83 43.81
N THR A 653 2.18 23.08 43.67
CA THR A 653 1.32 24.27 43.71
C THR A 653 0.31 24.31 42.57
N ILE A 654 0.71 23.90 41.35
CA ILE A 654 -0.16 23.82 40.17
C ILE A 654 -1.22 22.74 40.37
N LEU A 655 -0.82 21.57 40.90
CA LEU A 655 -1.76 20.47 41.14
C LEU A 655 -2.79 20.82 42.22
N ASP A 656 -2.38 21.44 43.33
CA ASP A 656 -3.29 21.86 44.38
C ASP A 656 -4.29 22.92 43.92
N ALA A 657 -3.85 23.86 43.08
CA ALA A 657 -4.74 24.85 42.47
C ALA A 657 -5.77 24.17 41.51
N ALA A 658 -5.33 23.23 40.71
CA ALA A 658 -6.21 22.50 39.78
C ALA A 658 -7.23 21.62 40.56
N GLU A 659 -6.81 20.99 41.67
CA GLU A 659 -7.73 20.22 42.51
C GLU A 659 -8.78 21.12 43.20
N ALA A 660 -8.40 22.32 43.63
CA ALA A 660 -9.35 23.29 44.19
C ALA A 660 -10.38 23.73 43.15
N GLU A 661 -9.98 24.01 41.90
CA GLU A 661 -10.89 24.33 40.83
C GLU A 661 -11.84 23.16 40.49
N VAL A 662 -11.35 21.93 40.44
CA VAL A 662 -12.16 20.72 40.21
C VAL A 662 -13.19 20.52 41.32
N LYS A 663 -12.81 20.72 42.59
CA LYS A 663 -13.73 20.67 43.75
C LYS A 663 -14.82 21.71 43.61
N ALA A 664 -14.49 22.96 43.28
CA ALA A 664 -15.47 24.04 43.06
C ALA A 664 -16.48 23.67 41.93
N ILE A 665 -16.03 23.06 40.85
CA ILE A 665 -16.92 22.60 39.78
C ILE A 665 -17.80 21.43 40.22
N GLN A 666 -17.26 20.50 41.01
CA GLN A 666 -18.05 19.40 41.57
C GLN A 666 -19.14 19.90 42.53
N ASP A 667 -18.85 20.93 43.34
CA ASP A 667 -19.83 21.55 44.21
C ASP A 667 -20.91 22.32 43.44
N GLN A 668 -20.56 23.02 42.37
CA GLN A 668 -21.53 23.62 41.42
C GLN A 668 -22.44 22.58 40.79
N HIS A 669 -21.91 21.41 40.45
CA HIS A 669 -22.70 20.29 39.94
C HIS A 669 -23.64 19.73 41.01
N ARG A 670 -23.16 19.53 42.28
CA ARG A 670 -24.01 19.10 43.39
C ARG A 670 -25.14 20.08 43.69
N GLN A 671 -24.93 21.38 43.47
CA GLN A 671 -25.95 22.44 43.58
C GLN A 671 -26.91 22.47 42.41
N GLY A 672 -26.67 21.64 41.35
CA GLY A 672 -27.56 21.58 40.17
C GLY A 672 -27.31 22.70 39.15
N LEU A 673 -26.25 23.51 39.30
CA LEU A 673 -25.93 24.61 38.39
C LEU A 673 -25.32 24.13 37.06
N LEU A 674 -24.71 22.96 37.08
CA LEU A 674 -24.03 22.36 35.91
C LEU A 674 -24.60 20.98 35.54
N THR A 675 -24.71 20.69 34.26
CA THR A 675 -25.03 19.34 33.81
C THR A 675 -23.81 18.41 33.95
N ASP A 676 -24.04 17.09 33.97
CA ASP A 676 -22.95 16.10 34.10
C ASP A 676 -21.95 16.17 32.93
N GLY A 677 -22.45 16.44 31.72
CA GLY A 677 -21.62 16.64 30.52
C GLY A 677 -20.76 17.91 30.56
N GLU A 678 -21.28 19.00 31.12
CA GLU A 678 -20.51 20.25 31.30
C GLU A 678 -19.46 20.09 32.39
N ARG A 679 -19.81 19.46 33.52
CA ARG A 679 -18.87 19.11 34.56
C ARG A 679 -17.70 18.31 34.01
N TYR A 680 -17.99 17.23 33.29
CA TYR A 680 -16.98 16.37 32.66
C TYR A 680 -16.04 17.16 31.73
N ASN A 681 -16.58 17.97 30.81
CA ASN A 681 -15.77 18.76 29.89
C ASN A 681 -14.90 19.78 30.63
N LYS A 682 -15.43 20.49 31.67
CA LYS A 682 -14.68 21.47 32.45
C LYS A 682 -13.55 20.79 33.22
N VAL A 683 -13.79 19.63 33.86
CA VAL A 683 -12.78 18.88 34.60
C VAL A 683 -11.65 18.42 33.65
N VAL A 684 -11.99 17.90 32.47
CA VAL A 684 -11.00 17.50 31.44
C VAL A 684 -10.19 18.72 30.98
N ASP A 685 -10.84 19.87 30.74
CA ASP A 685 -10.15 21.10 30.31
C ASP A 685 -9.18 21.61 31.40
N ILE A 686 -9.57 21.62 32.67
CA ILE A 686 -8.70 22.02 33.81
C ILE A 686 -7.46 21.13 33.87
N TRP A 687 -7.65 19.81 33.84
CA TRP A 687 -6.52 18.87 33.91
C TRP A 687 -5.62 18.92 32.69
N THR A 688 -6.16 19.22 31.50
CA THR A 688 -5.36 19.44 30.28
C THR A 688 -4.49 20.68 30.43
N HIS A 689 -5.07 21.81 30.89
CA HIS A 689 -4.32 23.04 31.14
C HIS A 689 -3.27 22.89 32.26
N ALA A 690 -3.61 22.21 33.34
CA ALA A 690 -2.66 21.92 34.40
C ALA A 690 -1.48 21.06 33.89
N SER A 691 -1.76 20.03 33.12
CA SER A 691 -0.73 19.19 32.52
C SER A 691 0.19 19.96 31.57
N ASP A 692 -0.37 20.87 30.75
CA ASP A 692 0.41 21.69 29.82
C ASP A 692 1.26 22.75 30.58
N ARG A 693 0.73 23.35 31.67
CA ARG A 693 1.50 24.27 32.55
C ARG A 693 2.67 23.54 33.17
N VAL A 694 2.43 22.37 33.81
CA VAL A 694 3.52 21.57 34.40
C VAL A 694 4.57 21.18 33.33
N ALA A 695 4.15 20.86 32.13
CA ALA A 695 5.09 20.54 31.05
C ALA A 695 5.94 21.74 30.62
N ASN A 696 5.36 22.92 30.50
CA ASN A 696 6.08 24.13 30.14
C ASN A 696 7.07 24.56 31.25
N GLU A 697 6.65 24.60 32.51
CA GLU A 697 7.51 24.88 33.67
C GLU A 697 8.70 23.91 33.75
N MET A 698 8.43 22.60 33.55
CA MET A 698 9.46 21.58 33.51
C MET A 698 10.46 21.83 32.36
N MET A 699 9.96 22.17 31.16
CA MET A 699 10.83 22.43 30.03
C MET A 699 11.66 23.69 30.21
N ASP A 700 11.09 24.75 30.79
CA ASP A 700 11.79 26.00 31.06
C ASP A 700 12.89 25.80 32.13
N GLU A 701 12.63 24.97 33.12
CA GLU A 701 13.62 24.65 34.18
C GLU A 701 14.77 23.78 33.66
N ILE A 702 14.46 22.80 32.77
CA ILE A 702 15.50 21.97 32.17
C ILE A 702 16.31 22.73 31.08
N LYS A 703 15.71 23.74 30.43
CA LYS A 703 16.30 24.45 29.31
C LYS A 703 17.42 25.41 29.71
N VAL A 704 17.29 26.09 30.84
CA VAL A 704 18.14 27.24 31.22
C VAL A 704 19.06 26.91 32.38
N ASP A 705 20.37 27.11 32.19
CA ASP A 705 21.39 27.11 33.23
C ASP A 705 21.89 28.55 33.45
N TYR A 706 21.91 28.99 34.69
CA TYR A 706 22.46 30.31 35.11
C TYR A 706 23.96 30.18 35.40
N VAL A 707 24.78 30.79 34.56
CA VAL A 707 26.23 30.75 34.73
C VAL A 707 26.76 32.17 34.99
N THR A 708 27.61 32.32 36.01
CA THR A 708 28.26 33.59 36.33
C THR A 708 29.45 33.77 35.39
N THR A 709 29.50 34.88 34.63
CA THR A 709 30.64 35.25 33.80
C THR A 709 31.83 35.61 34.64
N LYS A 710 33.00 35.68 34.03
CA LYS A 710 34.25 36.15 34.70
C LYS A 710 34.14 37.59 35.25
N ASP A 711 33.24 38.37 34.66
CA ASP A 711 32.98 39.78 35.03
C ASP A 711 31.93 39.89 36.15
N GLY A 712 31.42 38.77 36.70
CA GLY A 712 30.45 38.73 37.80
C GLY A 712 28.98 38.87 37.40
N GLU A 713 28.67 38.95 36.11
CA GLU A 713 27.31 38.99 35.59
C GLU A 713 26.77 37.56 35.46
N THR A 714 25.54 37.33 35.87
CA THR A 714 24.84 36.04 35.62
C THR A 714 24.18 36.09 34.25
N VAL A 715 24.61 35.19 33.37
CA VAL A 715 24.08 35.06 32.01
C VAL A 715 23.33 33.73 31.88
N GLU A 716 22.21 33.78 31.20
CA GLU A 716 21.44 32.59 30.83
C GLU A 716 22.12 31.88 29.67
N GLN A 717 22.37 30.59 29.82
CA GLN A 717 22.80 29.75 28.69
C GLN A 717 21.88 28.53 28.61
N ASP A 718 21.77 27.98 27.39
CA ASP A 718 21.07 26.72 27.21
C ASP A 718 21.76 25.60 28.00
N SER A 719 20.98 24.80 28.73
CA SER A 719 21.47 23.74 29.59
C SER A 719 22.19 22.62 28.84
N PHE A 720 23.23 22.06 29.43
CA PHE A 720 23.89 20.84 28.93
C PHE A 720 23.27 19.55 29.54
N ASN A 721 22.04 19.63 30.05
CA ASN A 721 21.30 18.44 30.47
C ASN A 721 21.13 17.46 29.33
N SER A 722 21.45 16.18 29.53
CA SER A 722 21.43 15.13 28.51
C SER A 722 20.06 14.97 27.87
N ILE A 723 18.99 15.01 28.64
CA ILE A 723 17.61 14.83 28.18
C ILE A 723 17.19 16.03 27.34
N PHE A 724 17.52 17.25 27.76
CA PHE A 724 17.26 18.46 27.00
C PHE A 724 17.98 18.42 25.65
N MET A 725 19.28 18.09 25.63
CA MET A 725 20.05 17.99 24.40
C MET A 725 19.48 16.96 23.42
N MET A 726 19.04 15.80 23.89
CA MET A 726 18.45 14.77 23.03
C MET A 726 17.11 15.21 22.43
N ALA A 727 16.29 15.91 23.18
CA ALA A 727 14.98 16.37 22.74
C ALA A 727 15.05 17.60 21.84
N ASP A 728 15.82 18.63 22.20
CA ASP A 728 15.96 19.87 21.44
C ASP A 728 16.66 19.64 20.11
N SER A 729 17.70 18.81 20.09
CA SER A 729 18.35 18.41 18.83
C SER A 729 17.42 17.66 17.87
N GLY A 730 16.34 17.05 18.36
CA GLY A 730 15.51 16.14 17.59
C GLY A 730 16.12 14.75 17.36
N ALA A 731 17.18 14.40 18.11
CA ALA A 731 17.85 13.10 18.00
C ALA A 731 16.96 11.98 18.54
N ARG A 732 16.42 12.14 19.74
CA ARG A 732 15.53 11.15 20.38
C ARG A 732 14.66 11.81 21.44
N GLY A 733 13.42 11.33 21.53
CA GLY A 733 12.46 11.83 22.49
C GLY A 733 11.66 13.02 21.98
N SER A 734 10.43 13.13 22.46
CA SER A 734 9.54 14.27 22.22
C SER A 734 9.20 14.96 23.55
N HIS A 735 8.80 16.23 23.50
CA HIS A 735 8.34 16.95 24.69
C HIS A 735 7.25 16.18 25.46
N ALA A 736 6.35 15.48 24.74
CA ALA A 736 5.31 14.66 25.35
C ALA A 736 5.88 13.45 26.13
N GLN A 737 6.96 12.84 25.64
CA GLN A 737 7.62 11.73 26.34
C GLN A 737 8.36 12.19 27.59
N ILE A 738 9.07 13.34 27.49
CA ILE A 738 9.78 13.93 28.63
C ILE A 738 8.79 14.35 29.72
N ARG A 739 7.64 14.94 29.36
CA ARG A 739 6.55 15.26 30.28
C ARG A 739 6.11 14.03 31.09
N GLN A 740 6.00 12.86 30.47
CA GLN A 740 5.66 11.63 31.19
C GLN A 740 6.77 11.13 32.11
N LEU A 741 8.04 11.44 31.82
CA LEU A 741 9.20 11.01 32.62
C LEU A 741 9.39 11.87 33.87
N ALA A 742 9.30 13.19 33.74
CA ALA A 742 9.67 14.15 34.79
C ALA A 742 8.52 15.09 35.21
N GLY A 743 7.51 15.29 34.41
CA GLY A 743 6.38 16.15 34.68
C GLY A 743 5.17 15.41 35.29
N MET A 744 4.15 15.23 34.47
CA MET A 744 2.89 14.56 34.80
C MET A 744 2.43 13.68 33.64
N ARG A 745 1.98 12.45 33.90
CA ARG A 745 1.50 11.57 32.85
C ARG A 745 0.18 12.05 32.20
N GLY A 746 -0.73 12.62 33.02
CA GLY A 746 -1.95 13.28 32.57
C GLY A 746 -3.14 12.34 32.36
N LEU A 747 -4.07 12.76 31.52
CA LEU A 747 -5.33 12.07 31.29
C LEU A 747 -5.16 10.85 30.38
N MET A 748 -5.88 9.75 30.71
CA MET A 748 -5.85 8.50 29.96
C MET A 748 -7.16 8.27 29.20
N ALA A 749 -7.07 7.65 28.03
CA ALA A 749 -8.22 7.28 27.22
C ALA A 749 -8.70 5.86 27.52
N LYS A 750 -10.02 5.68 27.66
CA LYS A 750 -10.67 4.35 27.71
C LYS A 750 -10.65 3.68 26.32
N PRO A 751 -10.90 2.36 26.24
CA PRO A 751 -11.00 1.66 24.97
C PRO A 751 -12.08 2.22 24.03
N ASP A 752 -13.17 2.78 24.57
CA ASP A 752 -14.28 3.42 23.83
C ASP A 752 -13.92 4.81 23.26
N GLY A 753 -12.77 5.37 23.64
CA GLY A 753 -12.31 6.69 23.21
C GLY A 753 -12.67 7.83 24.15
N SER A 754 -13.49 7.60 25.20
CA SER A 754 -13.75 8.59 26.25
C SER A 754 -12.50 8.78 27.12
N ILE A 755 -12.36 9.96 27.72
CA ILE A 755 -11.24 10.29 28.61
C ILE A 755 -11.66 9.96 30.06
N ILE A 756 -10.75 9.39 30.83
CA ILE A 756 -10.96 9.15 32.27
C ILE A 756 -10.78 10.49 32.98
N GLU A 757 -11.76 10.88 33.82
CA GLU A 757 -11.77 12.18 34.51
C GLU A 757 -10.62 12.33 35.50
N THR A 758 -10.17 11.23 36.12
CA THR A 758 -9.08 11.22 37.06
C THR A 758 -7.75 11.17 36.32
N PRO A 759 -6.90 12.21 36.39
CA PRO A 759 -5.58 12.20 35.77
C PRO A 759 -4.60 11.35 36.57
N ILE A 760 -3.52 10.96 35.90
CA ILE A 760 -2.33 10.41 36.58
C ILE A 760 -1.39 11.57 36.88
N THR A 761 -1.31 11.98 38.16
CA THR A 761 -0.49 13.11 38.60
C THR A 761 0.98 12.75 38.77
N ALA A 762 1.28 11.47 39.01
CA ALA A 762 2.64 10.97 39.12
C ALA A 762 3.33 10.89 37.74
N ASN A 763 4.64 11.01 37.77
CA ASN A 763 5.53 10.76 36.66
C ASN A 763 6.26 9.41 36.82
N PHE A 764 7.02 8.99 35.80
CA PHE A 764 7.75 7.72 35.88
C PHE A 764 8.94 7.77 36.84
N ARG A 765 9.52 8.96 37.10
CA ARG A 765 10.60 9.13 38.09
C ARG A 765 10.11 8.87 39.50
N GLU A 766 8.95 9.42 39.87
CA GLU A 766 8.31 9.24 41.20
C GLU A 766 7.73 7.84 41.35
N GLY A 767 7.33 7.20 40.27
CA GLY A 767 6.62 5.92 40.22
C GLY A 767 5.11 6.09 40.35
N LEU A 768 4.39 5.18 39.64
CA LEU A 768 2.93 5.18 39.62
C LEU A 768 2.35 4.39 40.80
N ASN A 769 1.23 4.86 41.35
CA ASN A 769 0.42 4.09 42.30
C ASN A 769 -0.27 2.91 41.55
N VAL A 770 -0.67 1.88 42.28
CA VAL A 770 -1.33 0.68 41.72
C VAL A 770 -2.56 1.04 40.87
N ASN A 771 -3.39 1.95 41.35
CA ASN A 771 -4.58 2.41 40.64
C ASN A 771 -4.23 3.19 39.37
N GLU A 772 -3.24 4.05 39.40
CA GLU A 772 -2.74 4.80 38.23
C GLU A 772 -2.13 3.89 37.19
N TYR A 773 -1.39 2.88 37.62
CA TYR A 773 -0.85 1.87 36.74
C TYR A 773 -1.98 1.09 36.03
N PHE A 774 -3.01 0.67 36.78
CA PHE A 774 -4.16 -0.02 36.21
C PHE A 774 -4.89 0.85 35.17
N ILE A 775 -5.13 2.13 35.45
CA ILE A 775 -5.73 3.09 34.52
C ILE A 775 -4.87 3.20 33.24
N SER A 776 -3.56 3.23 33.39
CA SER A 776 -2.64 3.33 32.25
C SER A 776 -2.67 2.11 31.32
N THR A 777 -3.01 0.92 31.85
CA THR A 777 -3.10 -0.31 31.02
C THR A 777 -4.21 -0.25 29.99
N HIS A 778 -5.29 0.51 30.23
CA HIS A 778 -6.38 0.69 29.23
C HIS A 778 -5.87 1.38 27.96
N GLY A 779 -5.08 2.45 28.13
CA GLY A 779 -4.48 3.17 27.01
C GLY A 779 -3.46 2.32 26.24
N ALA A 780 -2.61 1.57 26.95
CA ALA A 780 -1.64 0.67 26.33
C ALA A 780 -2.33 -0.44 25.52
N ARG A 781 -3.35 -1.09 26.09
CA ARG A 781 -4.12 -2.14 25.38
C ARG A 781 -4.81 -1.60 24.13
N LYS A 782 -5.41 -0.41 24.23
CA LYS A 782 -6.02 0.25 23.05
C LYS A 782 -4.98 0.55 21.99
N GLY A 783 -3.82 1.08 22.36
CA GLY A 783 -2.73 1.34 21.41
C GLY A 783 -2.28 0.09 20.67
N LEU A 784 -2.09 -1.03 21.38
CA LEU A 784 -1.73 -2.33 20.78
C LEU A 784 -2.80 -2.83 19.80
N ALA A 785 -4.07 -2.79 20.22
CA ALA A 785 -5.18 -3.22 19.37
C ALA A 785 -5.35 -2.33 18.12
N ASP A 786 -5.28 -1.01 18.29
CA ASP A 786 -5.36 -0.04 17.19
C ASP A 786 -4.22 -0.22 16.19
N THR A 787 -3.00 -0.46 16.65
CA THR A 787 -1.84 -0.72 15.79
C THR A 787 -2.08 -1.95 14.90
N ALA A 788 -2.55 -3.07 15.48
CA ALA A 788 -2.79 -4.29 14.76
C ALA A 788 -3.93 -4.18 13.71
N LEU A 789 -5.03 -3.50 14.07
CA LEU A 789 -6.22 -3.40 13.21
C LEU A 789 -6.10 -2.30 12.15
N LYS A 790 -5.62 -1.11 12.53
CA LYS A 790 -5.51 0.03 11.62
C LYS A 790 -4.44 -0.14 10.56
N THR A 791 -3.35 -0.87 10.86
CA THR A 791 -2.30 -1.21 9.89
C THR A 791 -2.88 -1.99 8.70
N ALA A 792 -3.74 -2.98 8.97
CA ALA A 792 -4.41 -3.75 7.93
C ALA A 792 -5.35 -2.87 7.06
N ASN A 793 -6.11 -1.97 7.70
CA ASN A 793 -7.01 -1.04 6.99
C ASN A 793 -6.23 -0.05 6.11
N SER A 794 -5.12 0.50 6.61
CA SER A 794 -4.25 1.40 5.84
C SER A 794 -3.63 0.68 4.64
N GLY A 795 -3.13 -0.55 4.82
CA GLY A 795 -2.59 -1.37 3.73
C GLY A 795 -3.64 -1.70 2.66
N TYR A 796 -4.87 -1.99 3.07
CA TYR A 796 -5.99 -2.22 2.14
C TYR A 796 -6.39 -0.94 1.40
N LEU A 797 -6.39 0.22 2.08
CA LEU A 797 -6.64 1.52 1.44
C LEU A 797 -5.58 1.83 0.36
N THR A 798 -4.30 1.66 0.70
CA THR A 798 -3.18 1.87 -0.25
C THR A 798 -3.34 1.00 -1.48
N ARG A 799 -3.66 -0.29 -1.30
CA ARG A 799 -3.89 -1.20 -2.42
C ARG A 799 -5.04 -0.72 -3.32
N ARG A 800 -6.18 -0.33 -2.75
CA ARG A 800 -7.32 0.17 -3.56
C ARG A 800 -6.96 1.44 -4.32
N LEU A 801 -6.20 2.34 -3.71
CA LEU A 801 -5.71 3.55 -4.38
C LEU A 801 -4.78 3.20 -5.54
N VAL A 802 -3.82 2.29 -5.34
CA VAL A 802 -2.93 1.82 -6.42
C VAL A 802 -3.73 1.19 -7.55
N ASP A 803 -4.68 0.30 -7.24
CA ASP A 803 -5.50 -0.38 -8.27
C ASP A 803 -6.31 0.63 -9.13
N VAL A 804 -6.75 1.75 -8.56
CA VAL A 804 -7.49 2.81 -9.28
C VAL A 804 -6.56 3.74 -10.07
N CYS A 805 -5.39 4.08 -9.51
CA CYS A 805 -4.52 5.12 -10.06
C CYS A 805 -3.37 4.58 -10.92
N GLN A 806 -3.20 3.26 -11.07
CA GLN A 806 -2.06 2.67 -11.77
C GLN A 806 -1.93 3.11 -13.24
N ASP A 807 -3.04 3.41 -13.90
CA ASP A 807 -3.07 3.85 -15.30
C ASP A 807 -2.71 5.33 -15.49
N LEU A 808 -2.57 6.08 -14.39
CA LEU A 808 -2.20 7.49 -14.44
C LEU A 808 -0.67 7.62 -14.59
N VAL A 809 -0.23 7.64 -15.85
CA VAL A 809 1.16 7.75 -16.28
C VAL A 809 1.33 9.02 -17.10
N VAL A 810 2.52 9.63 -17.07
CA VAL A 810 2.85 10.78 -17.91
C VAL A 810 3.07 10.32 -19.35
N THR A 811 2.18 10.67 -20.26
CA THR A 811 2.20 10.21 -21.67
C THR A 811 2.66 11.28 -22.64
N GLU A 812 2.32 12.55 -22.39
CA GLU A 812 2.57 13.69 -23.27
C GLU A 812 3.38 14.76 -22.56
N GLN A 813 4.07 15.62 -23.32
CA GLN A 813 4.81 16.75 -22.75
C GLN A 813 3.85 17.87 -22.30
N ASP A 814 2.96 18.29 -23.19
CA ASP A 814 1.95 19.32 -22.92
C ASP A 814 0.65 19.03 -23.66
N CYS A 815 -0.48 19.16 -22.98
CA CYS A 815 -1.82 19.01 -23.56
C CYS A 815 -2.40 20.35 -24.13
N GLY A 816 -1.69 21.46 -23.92
CA GLY A 816 -2.11 22.79 -24.42
C GLY A 816 -3.32 23.42 -23.72
N THR A 817 -3.79 22.86 -22.61
CA THR A 817 -4.95 23.42 -21.89
C THR A 817 -4.63 24.79 -21.26
N THR A 818 -5.60 25.70 -21.33
CA THR A 818 -5.57 26.98 -20.61
C THR A 818 -6.30 26.88 -19.25
N ASN A 819 -6.95 25.75 -18.98
CA ASN A 819 -7.68 25.54 -17.75
C ASN A 819 -6.74 25.33 -16.54
N GLY A 820 -7.01 26.04 -15.46
CA GLY A 820 -6.23 25.95 -14.22
C GLY A 820 -7.09 26.07 -12.99
N MET A 821 -6.49 25.76 -11.84
CA MET A 821 -7.12 25.92 -10.52
C MET A 821 -6.51 27.11 -9.80
N MET A 822 -7.37 27.96 -9.26
CA MET A 822 -6.95 29.06 -8.38
C MET A 822 -6.42 28.47 -7.06
N ARG A 823 -5.25 28.93 -6.62
CA ARG A 823 -4.64 28.58 -5.36
C ARG A 823 -4.40 29.80 -4.51
N GLU A 824 -4.78 29.70 -3.25
CA GLU A 824 -4.59 30.72 -2.20
C GLU A 824 -4.17 30.04 -0.90
N ALA A 825 -3.68 30.78 0.08
CA ALA A 825 -3.35 30.25 1.40
C ALA A 825 -4.64 29.73 2.08
N ILE A 826 -4.54 28.59 2.80
CA ILE A 826 -5.67 28.09 3.59
C ILE A 826 -5.60 28.69 4.99
N VAL A 827 -6.62 29.52 5.29
CA VAL A 827 -6.77 30.18 6.59
C VAL A 827 -7.93 29.54 7.33
N GLN A 828 -7.72 29.11 8.57
CA GLN A 828 -8.77 28.59 9.47
C GLN A 828 -8.71 29.35 10.81
N GLY A 829 -9.83 29.98 11.16
CA GLY A 829 -9.92 30.71 12.42
C GLY A 829 -8.99 31.93 12.55
N GLY A 830 -8.52 32.48 11.45
CA GLY A 830 -7.57 33.60 11.41
C GLY A 830 -6.08 33.21 11.37
N GLU A 831 -5.76 31.92 11.52
CA GLU A 831 -4.40 31.41 11.38
C GLU A 831 -4.19 30.74 10.01
N VAL A 832 -3.03 30.98 9.40
CA VAL A 832 -2.64 30.35 8.13
C VAL A 832 -2.22 28.90 8.42
N VAL A 833 -3.08 27.96 8.05
CA VAL A 833 -2.82 26.52 8.22
C VAL A 833 -1.85 25.99 7.18
N ILE A 834 -2.02 26.39 5.91
CA ILE A 834 -1.14 26.03 4.80
C ILE A 834 -0.82 27.30 4.02
N PRO A 835 0.45 27.73 3.98
CA PRO A 835 0.85 28.91 3.21
C PRO A 835 0.73 28.66 1.70
N LEU A 836 0.61 29.74 0.93
CA LEU A 836 0.48 29.67 -0.53
C LEU A 836 1.66 28.94 -1.17
N LYS A 837 2.88 29.16 -0.69
CA LYS A 837 4.13 28.56 -1.18
C LYS A 837 4.07 27.04 -1.28
N ASP A 838 3.52 26.37 -0.25
CA ASP A 838 3.45 24.89 -0.22
C ASP A 838 2.43 24.33 -1.22
N ARG A 839 1.52 25.17 -1.71
CA ARG A 839 0.46 24.77 -2.67
C ARG A 839 0.82 25.01 -4.12
N ILE A 840 1.77 25.87 -4.41
CA ILE A 840 2.16 26.29 -5.77
C ILE A 840 3.56 25.84 -6.17
N LEU A 841 4.43 25.49 -5.22
CA LEU A 841 5.80 25.03 -5.48
C LEU A 841 5.81 23.85 -6.47
N GLY A 842 6.61 23.99 -7.54
CA GLY A 842 6.75 22.97 -8.57
C GLY A 842 5.55 22.83 -9.52
N ARG A 843 4.55 23.72 -9.45
CA ARG A 843 3.41 23.74 -10.39
C ARG A 843 3.67 24.68 -11.55
N SER A 844 3.09 24.36 -12.72
CA SER A 844 3.11 25.27 -13.88
C SER A 844 1.97 26.27 -13.80
N VAL A 845 2.26 27.50 -14.19
CA VAL A 845 1.27 28.58 -14.22
C VAL A 845 0.29 28.37 -15.39
N ALA A 846 -1.00 28.55 -15.18
CA ALA A 846 -2.02 28.44 -16.22
C ALA A 846 -2.20 29.74 -17.01
N GLU A 847 -2.10 30.87 -16.33
CA GLU A 847 -2.23 32.23 -16.90
C GLU A 847 -1.05 33.08 -16.45
N ALA A 848 -0.65 34.07 -17.24
CA ALA A 848 0.44 34.99 -16.87
C ALA A 848 0.13 35.69 -15.53
N VAL A 849 1.07 35.64 -14.61
CA VAL A 849 0.98 36.28 -13.28
C VAL A 849 1.63 37.64 -13.36
N ALA A 850 0.83 38.68 -13.10
CA ALA A 850 1.30 40.07 -13.04
C ALA A 850 1.46 40.52 -11.57
N SER A 851 2.44 41.33 -11.30
CA SER A 851 2.61 42.00 -10.00
C SER A 851 1.44 42.91 -9.70
N PRO A 852 0.80 42.80 -8.54
CA PRO A 852 -0.26 43.70 -8.14
C PRO A 852 0.25 45.14 -7.92
N ASN A 853 1.55 45.35 -7.71
CA ASN A 853 2.14 46.67 -7.45
C ASN A 853 2.49 47.43 -8.75
N ASP A 854 3.17 46.76 -9.69
CA ASP A 854 3.80 47.42 -10.87
C ASP A 854 3.17 46.99 -12.20
N GLY A 855 2.28 45.99 -12.19
CA GLY A 855 1.69 45.40 -13.39
C GLY A 855 2.68 44.65 -14.29
N SER A 856 3.94 44.48 -13.84
CA SER A 856 4.97 43.72 -14.56
C SER A 856 4.62 42.23 -14.54
N THR A 857 4.84 41.52 -15.65
CA THR A 857 4.62 40.09 -15.75
C THR A 857 5.75 39.35 -15.02
N LEU A 858 5.41 38.63 -13.93
CA LEU A 858 6.37 37.86 -13.13
C LEU A 858 6.59 36.48 -13.73
N PHE A 859 5.53 35.83 -14.19
CA PHE A 859 5.57 34.51 -14.82
C PHE A 859 4.72 34.49 -16.09
N GLN A 860 5.19 33.73 -17.09
CA GLN A 860 4.42 33.44 -18.29
C GLN A 860 3.61 32.15 -18.16
N ALA A 861 2.58 31.98 -18.97
CA ALA A 861 1.78 30.74 -18.98
C ALA A 861 2.63 29.55 -19.38
N GLY A 862 2.53 28.45 -18.60
CA GLY A 862 3.32 27.21 -18.79
C GLY A 862 4.64 27.16 -18.03
N GLU A 863 5.10 28.25 -17.45
CA GLU A 863 6.33 28.32 -16.66
C GLU A 863 6.15 27.63 -15.30
N VAL A 864 7.21 26.97 -14.82
CA VAL A 864 7.18 26.24 -13.53
C VAL A 864 7.66 27.16 -12.43
N ILE A 865 6.90 27.24 -11.34
CA ILE A 865 7.26 28.03 -10.16
C ILE A 865 8.29 27.26 -9.33
N ASP A 866 9.47 27.78 -9.22
CA ASP A 866 10.54 27.29 -8.35
C ASP A 866 10.63 28.08 -7.03
N GLU A 867 11.62 27.81 -6.20
CA GLU A 867 11.80 28.46 -4.91
C GLU A 867 12.21 29.93 -5.04
N GLU A 868 12.92 30.30 -6.12
CA GLU A 868 13.25 31.69 -6.43
C GLU A 868 12.01 32.45 -6.88
N GLY A 869 11.19 31.79 -7.69
CA GLY A 869 9.90 32.30 -8.08
C GLY A 869 8.95 32.51 -6.91
N ILE A 870 8.98 31.67 -5.88
CA ILE A 870 8.21 31.89 -4.66
C ILE A 870 8.65 33.15 -3.92
N LYS A 871 9.97 33.39 -3.80
CA LYS A 871 10.48 34.62 -3.17
C LYS A 871 10.01 35.85 -3.91
N LEU A 872 10.06 35.84 -5.24
CA LEU A 872 9.52 36.91 -6.07
C LEU A 872 8.00 37.15 -5.84
N LEU A 873 7.22 36.07 -5.72
CA LEU A 873 5.78 36.19 -5.43
C LEU A 873 5.51 36.76 -4.04
N GLU A 874 6.31 36.37 -3.03
CA GLU A 874 6.23 36.92 -1.67
C GLU A 874 6.66 38.39 -1.60
N GLU A 875 7.72 38.79 -2.30
CA GLU A 875 8.19 40.18 -2.40
C GLU A 875 7.13 41.10 -3.04
N HIS A 876 6.43 40.61 -4.06
CA HIS A 876 5.36 41.35 -4.74
C HIS A 876 3.98 41.18 -4.10
N ASN A 877 3.84 40.46 -2.94
CA ASN A 877 2.60 40.25 -2.19
C ASN A 877 1.48 39.62 -3.03
N VAL A 878 1.79 38.64 -3.86
CA VAL A 878 0.80 37.90 -4.65
C VAL A 878 0.11 36.88 -3.76
N ASN A 879 -1.21 37.04 -3.53
CA ASN A 879 -1.97 36.17 -2.61
C ASN A 879 -2.68 34.99 -3.29
N HIS A 880 -2.79 35.00 -4.61
CA HIS A 880 -3.44 33.95 -5.38
C HIS A 880 -2.78 33.74 -6.73
N VAL A 881 -2.69 32.50 -7.16
CA VAL A 881 -2.08 32.11 -8.44
C VAL A 881 -2.95 31.05 -9.11
N ARG A 882 -3.16 31.16 -10.41
CA ARG A 882 -3.85 30.14 -11.20
C ARG A 882 -2.82 29.16 -11.76
N VAL A 883 -2.83 27.91 -11.23
CA VAL A 883 -1.87 26.87 -11.60
C VAL A 883 -2.54 25.73 -12.35
N ARG A 884 -1.81 25.11 -13.25
CA ARG A 884 -2.24 23.88 -13.94
C ARG A 884 -2.27 22.72 -12.94
N SER A 885 -3.18 21.78 -13.17
CA SER A 885 -3.38 20.64 -12.26
C SER A 885 -3.67 19.35 -13.05
N ALA A 886 -3.40 18.22 -12.42
CA ALA A 886 -3.80 16.90 -12.92
C ALA A 886 -5.31 16.78 -13.17
N VAL A 887 -6.14 17.53 -12.37
CA VAL A 887 -7.61 17.51 -12.47
C VAL A 887 -8.11 18.26 -13.70
N THR A 888 -7.38 19.27 -14.16
CA THR A 888 -7.75 20.11 -15.31
C THR A 888 -7.05 19.67 -16.60
N CYS A 889 -6.25 18.60 -16.58
CA CYS A 889 -5.55 18.08 -17.73
C CYS A 889 -6.54 17.50 -18.77
N GLU A 890 -6.34 17.83 -20.05
CA GLU A 890 -7.19 17.40 -21.16
C GLU A 890 -6.62 16.18 -21.93
N THR A 891 -5.49 15.61 -21.47
CA THR A 891 -4.91 14.41 -22.05
C THR A 891 -5.89 13.24 -21.95
N ARG A 892 -6.13 12.55 -23.06
CA ARG A 892 -7.13 11.46 -23.13
C ARG A 892 -6.81 10.26 -22.26
N TYR A 893 -5.52 9.87 -22.18
CA TYR A 893 -5.02 8.77 -21.37
C TYR A 893 -3.80 9.23 -20.56
N GLY A 894 -3.86 9.09 -19.24
CA GLY A 894 -2.79 9.54 -18.38
C GLY A 894 -2.82 11.05 -18.09
N ILE A 895 -1.67 11.67 -18.00
CA ILE A 895 -1.49 13.09 -17.71
C ILE A 895 -0.32 13.65 -18.53
N CYS A 896 -0.31 14.94 -18.86
CA CYS A 896 0.85 15.59 -19.45
C CYS A 896 1.85 16.10 -18.41
N ALA A 897 3.12 16.23 -18.77
CA ALA A 897 4.19 16.65 -17.88
C ALA A 897 3.99 18.08 -17.34
N THR A 898 3.54 19.01 -18.19
CA THR A 898 3.30 20.40 -17.78
C THR A 898 2.16 20.53 -16.76
N CYS A 899 1.05 19.78 -16.90
CA CYS A 899 -0.04 19.81 -15.92
C CYS A 899 0.34 19.15 -14.57
N TYR A 900 1.24 18.17 -14.58
CA TYR A 900 1.77 17.59 -13.37
C TYR A 900 2.77 18.54 -12.70
N GLY A 901 3.70 19.08 -13.48
CA GLY A 901 4.75 19.99 -13.04
C GLY A 901 6.06 19.27 -12.69
N ARG A 902 6.71 19.73 -11.62
CA ARG A 902 8.02 19.26 -11.17
C ARG A 902 7.94 17.87 -10.49
N ASP A 903 8.88 16.99 -10.81
CA ASP A 903 9.16 15.78 -10.03
C ASP A 903 9.88 16.16 -8.74
N LEU A 904 9.23 15.98 -7.61
CA LEU A 904 9.76 16.34 -6.29
C LEU A 904 10.99 15.52 -5.90
N ALA A 905 11.12 14.29 -6.42
CA ALA A 905 12.26 13.42 -6.12
C ALA A 905 13.55 13.85 -6.85
N ARG A 906 13.42 14.51 -8.02
CA ARG A 906 14.55 14.84 -8.88
C ARG A 906 14.76 16.34 -9.06
N GLY A 907 13.75 17.17 -8.76
CA GLY A 907 13.82 18.61 -8.82
C GLY A 907 13.64 19.25 -10.20
N HIS A 908 13.42 18.47 -11.25
CA HIS A 908 13.12 18.95 -12.61
C HIS A 908 11.71 18.54 -13.06
N VAL A 909 11.25 19.03 -14.20
CA VAL A 909 9.95 18.65 -14.77
C VAL A 909 9.88 17.13 -14.95
N VAL A 910 8.74 16.55 -14.63
CA VAL A 910 8.54 15.09 -14.67
C VAL A 910 8.81 14.52 -16.06
N SER A 911 9.50 13.39 -16.13
CA SER A 911 9.81 12.69 -17.37
C SER A 911 8.60 11.92 -17.89
N ARG A 912 8.50 11.78 -19.22
CA ARG A 912 7.48 10.90 -19.81
C ARG A 912 7.70 9.44 -19.38
N GLY A 913 6.62 8.74 -19.10
CA GLY A 913 6.64 7.36 -18.62
C GLY A 913 6.63 7.18 -17.11
N GLU A 914 6.72 8.26 -16.31
CA GLU A 914 6.65 8.17 -14.85
C GLU A 914 5.23 7.80 -14.39
N ALA A 915 5.12 6.81 -13.51
CA ALA A 915 3.85 6.34 -12.95
C ALA A 915 3.43 7.19 -11.74
N VAL A 916 2.98 8.41 -12.01
CA VAL A 916 2.63 9.40 -10.97
C VAL A 916 1.43 8.98 -10.10
N GLY A 917 0.50 8.20 -10.66
CA GLY A 917 -0.65 7.70 -9.91
C GLY A 917 -0.24 6.71 -8.82
N VAL A 918 0.66 5.78 -9.11
CA VAL A 918 1.20 4.82 -8.13
C VAL A 918 2.01 5.55 -7.05
N MET A 919 2.82 6.52 -7.47
CA MET A 919 3.60 7.38 -6.56
C MET A 919 2.68 8.12 -5.57
N ALA A 920 1.61 8.73 -6.06
CA ALA A 920 0.63 9.43 -5.22
C ALA A 920 -0.07 8.47 -4.24
N ALA A 921 -0.51 7.31 -4.70
CA ALA A 921 -1.16 6.30 -3.86
C ALA A 921 -0.24 5.80 -2.73
N GLN A 922 1.03 5.55 -3.03
CA GLN A 922 2.03 5.15 -2.05
C GLN A 922 2.35 6.27 -1.05
N SER A 923 2.45 7.52 -1.53
CA SER A 923 2.69 8.70 -0.68
C SER A 923 1.54 9.00 0.28
N ILE A 924 0.31 8.62 -0.06
CA ILE A 924 -0.87 8.71 0.83
C ILE A 924 -0.90 7.55 1.83
N GLY A 925 -0.56 6.34 1.38
CA GLY A 925 -0.68 5.11 2.17
C GLY A 925 0.44 4.90 3.19
N GLU A 926 1.66 5.30 2.87
CA GLU A 926 2.83 5.15 3.75
C GLU A 926 2.64 5.84 5.11
N PRO A 927 2.33 7.17 5.18
CA PRO A 927 2.12 7.83 6.45
C PRO A 927 0.97 7.25 7.28
N GLY A 928 -0.09 6.78 6.62
CA GLY A 928 -1.22 6.13 7.28
C GLY A 928 -0.80 4.87 8.05
N THR A 929 0.08 4.07 7.48
CA THR A 929 0.62 2.87 8.12
C THR A 929 1.59 3.22 9.25
N GLN A 930 2.47 4.21 9.07
CA GLN A 930 3.41 4.67 10.11
C GLN A 930 2.72 5.35 11.30
N LEU A 931 1.71 6.19 11.07
CA LEU A 931 0.94 6.85 12.13
C LEU A 931 0.25 5.82 13.03
N THR A 932 -0.29 4.75 12.46
CA THR A 932 -0.90 3.66 13.23
C THR A 932 0.12 2.87 14.06
N MET A 933 1.33 2.70 13.58
CA MET A 933 2.42 2.09 14.34
C MET A 933 2.94 3.00 15.46
N ARG A 934 3.00 4.33 15.21
CA ARG A 934 3.51 5.32 16.20
C ARG A 934 2.54 5.63 17.34
N THR A 935 1.23 5.43 17.20
CA THR A 935 0.26 5.67 18.29
C THR A 935 0.53 4.82 19.52
N PHE A 936 1.24 3.71 19.39
CA PHE A 936 1.70 2.88 20.50
C PHE A 936 2.72 3.60 21.40
N HIS A 937 3.59 4.44 20.86
CA HIS A 937 4.66 5.12 21.59
C HIS A 937 4.18 6.25 22.50
N ILE A 938 2.95 6.75 22.31
CA ILE A 938 2.35 7.81 23.15
C ILE A 938 1.73 7.23 24.45
N GLY A 939 1.66 5.92 24.58
CA GLY A 939 1.22 5.23 25.80
C GLY A 939 -0.25 5.46 26.18
N GLY A 940 -1.10 5.84 25.23
CA GLY A 940 -2.54 6.06 25.45
C GLY A 940 -2.91 7.37 26.15
N ALA A 941 -1.96 8.30 26.32
CA ALA A 941 -2.26 9.65 26.78
C ALA A 941 -3.24 10.35 25.83
N ALA A 942 -4.30 10.95 26.38
CA ALA A 942 -5.30 11.63 25.58
C ALA A 942 -4.74 12.93 25.01
N SER A 943 -4.75 13.07 23.69
CA SER A 943 -4.57 14.36 23.03
C SER A 943 -5.94 14.94 22.69
N ARG A 944 -6.09 16.25 22.88
CA ARG A 944 -7.34 16.96 22.59
C ARG A 944 -7.62 16.94 21.09
N THR A 945 -8.52 16.09 20.63
CA THR A 945 -9.18 16.27 19.35
C THR A 945 -10.32 17.26 19.57
N ALA A 946 -10.22 18.44 18.99
CA ALA A 946 -11.31 19.41 19.02
C ALA A 946 -12.60 18.75 18.54
N ALA A 947 -13.56 18.60 19.43
CA ALA A 947 -14.89 18.11 19.03
C ALA A 947 -15.46 19.12 18.04
N ALA A 948 -15.88 18.65 16.86
CA ALA A 948 -16.46 19.50 15.85
C ALA A 948 -17.65 20.29 16.45
N SER A 949 -17.49 21.59 16.56
CA SER A 949 -18.52 22.50 17.09
C SER A 949 -19.63 22.79 16.08
N ARG A 950 -19.49 22.32 14.83
CA ARG A 950 -20.42 22.52 13.76
C ARG A 950 -20.72 21.23 13.00
N VAL A 951 -21.91 21.15 12.46
CA VAL A 951 -22.34 20.05 11.59
C VAL A 951 -22.40 20.58 10.16
N GLU A 952 -21.59 20.01 9.27
CA GLU A 952 -21.58 20.34 7.85
C GLU A 952 -22.41 19.33 7.06
N VAL A 953 -23.29 19.84 6.19
CA VAL A 953 -24.12 19.04 5.29
C VAL A 953 -23.65 19.19 3.85
N LYS A 954 -23.63 18.08 3.12
CA LYS A 954 -23.13 18.03 1.73
C LYS A 954 -24.06 18.71 0.70
N ASN A 955 -25.35 18.89 1.03
CA ASN A 955 -26.35 19.46 0.13
C ASN A 955 -27.08 20.63 0.80
N SER A 956 -27.45 21.63 0.04
CA SER A 956 -28.31 22.70 0.51
C SER A 956 -29.75 22.21 0.82
N GLY A 957 -30.33 22.65 1.91
CA GLY A 957 -31.64 22.22 2.37
C GLY A 957 -32.16 23.11 3.49
N THR A 958 -33.42 22.92 3.87
CA THR A 958 -34.06 23.60 5.01
C THR A 958 -33.89 22.79 6.27
N VAL A 959 -33.41 23.44 7.33
CA VAL A 959 -33.21 22.79 8.65
C VAL A 959 -34.52 22.87 9.45
N SER A 960 -35.05 21.72 9.88
CA SER A 960 -36.16 21.68 10.83
C SER A 960 -35.70 21.08 12.16
N TRP A 961 -36.20 21.61 13.25
CA TRP A 961 -35.87 21.20 14.61
C TRP A 961 -37.02 20.38 15.20
N ALA A 962 -36.75 19.18 15.63
CA ALA A 962 -37.73 18.33 16.31
C ALA A 962 -37.15 17.86 17.66
N GLY A 963 -37.89 18.05 18.75
CA GLY A 963 -37.53 17.62 20.08
C GLY A 963 -36.38 18.40 20.77
N VAL A 964 -36.10 19.60 20.29
CA VAL A 964 -35.03 20.48 20.81
C VAL A 964 -35.62 21.53 21.77
N ARG A 965 -35.04 21.63 22.98
CA ARG A 965 -35.37 22.76 23.88
C ARG A 965 -34.52 23.97 23.52
N SER A 966 -35.18 25.03 23.05
CA SER A 966 -34.50 26.28 22.73
C SER A 966 -35.04 27.43 23.58
N VAL A 967 -34.15 28.35 23.96
CA VAL A 967 -34.46 29.59 24.65
C VAL A 967 -34.09 30.77 23.74
N LYS A 968 -34.94 31.73 23.63
CA LYS A 968 -34.68 32.98 22.92
C LYS A 968 -33.75 33.86 23.75
N ARG A 969 -32.59 34.19 23.19
CA ARG A 969 -31.69 35.19 23.75
C ARG A 969 -32.25 36.61 23.58
N ALA A 970 -31.76 37.56 24.34
CA ALA A 970 -32.17 38.95 24.27
C ALA A 970 -32.05 39.57 22.84
N ASP A 971 -31.16 39.02 22.04
CA ASP A 971 -30.86 39.42 20.65
C ASP A 971 -31.83 38.77 19.63
N GLY A 972 -32.89 38.05 20.06
CA GLY A 972 -33.86 37.40 19.21
C GLY A 972 -33.42 36.04 18.61
N VAL A 973 -32.23 35.58 18.86
CA VAL A 973 -31.68 34.31 18.34
C VAL A 973 -32.09 33.15 19.24
N ASN A 974 -32.59 32.06 18.63
CA ASN A 974 -32.91 30.84 19.36
C ASN A 974 -31.64 30.03 19.63
N VAL A 975 -31.32 29.82 20.93
CA VAL A 975 -30.16 29.03 21.37
C VAL A 975 -30.68 27.73 21.95
N VAL A 976 -30.04 26.61 21.56
CA VAL A 976 -30.34 25.27 22.07
C VAL A 976 -29.71 25.08 23.46
N VAL A 977 -30.53 24.76 24.45
CA VAL A 977 -30.14 24.66 25.87
C VAL A 977 -29.59 23.27 26.21
N ASP A 978 -29.89 22.24 25.42
CA ASP A 978 -29.49 20.88 25.71
C ASP A 978 -28.53 20.33 24.64
N ARG A 979 -27.27 20.04 25.04
CA ARG A 979 -26.22 19.50 24.20
C ARG A 979 -26.46 18.05 23.76
N LYS A 980 -27.31 17.29 24.44
CA LYS A 980 -27.68 15.92 24.06
C LYS A 980 -28.59 15.87 22.85
N SER A 981 -29.35 16.93 22.60
CA SER A 981 -30.28 17.04 21.45
C SER A 981 -29.60 17.37 20.11
N THR A 982 -28.30 17.67 20.12
CA THR A 982 -27.50 18.01 18.92
C THR A 982 -26.51 16.93 18.47
N ARG A 983 -26.49 15.76 19.11
CA ARG A 983 -25.58 14.67 18.74
C ARG A 983 -26.14 13.86 17.58
N LEU A 984 -25.57 14.01 16.39
CA LEU A 984 -25.76 13.11 15.23
C LEU A 984 -24.91 11.85 15.44
N ASN A 985 -25.55 10.71 15.57
CA ASN A 985 -24.88 9.42 15.61
C ASN A 985 -24.91 8.81 14.19
N SER A 986 -23.74 8.63 13.58
CA SER A 986 -23.59 8.06 12.24
C SER A 986 -23.57 6.53 12.20
N SER A 987 -23.83 5.84 13.31
CA SER A 987 -23.97 4.38 13.37
C SER A 987 -25.41 3.98 13.70
N HIS A 988 -25.93 3.06 12.91
CA HIS A 988 -27.25 2.44 13.06
C HIS A 988 -27.47 1.86 14.46
N GLN A 989 -27.83 2.66 15.43
CA GLN A 989 -28.60 2.20 16.60
C GLN A 989 -29.20 3.37 17.36
N ILE A 990 -30.53 3.37 17.37
CA ILE A 990 -31.47 4.01 18.29
C ILE A 990 -31.19 5.46 18.66
N ILE A 991 -31.83 6.32 17.95
CA ILE A 991 -31.98 7.73 18.21
C ILE A 991 -32.88 7.93 19.43
N SER A 992 -32.38 8.51 20.47
CA SER A 992 -33.23 9.23 21.39
C SER A 992 -32.91 10.74 21.27
N TYR A 993 -33.91 11.50 20.82
CA TYR A 993 -34.19 12.90 21.13
C TYR A 993 -33.70 14.06 20.26
N ALA A 994 -33.14 13.89 19.06
CA ALA A 994 -33.32 14.95 18.03
C ALA A 994 -33.07 14.38 16.61
N VAL A 995 -34.08 14.45 15.77
CA VAL A 995 -33.99 14.01 14.37
C VAL A 995 -33.88 15.25 13.50
N PHE A 996 -32.81 15.36 12.74
CA PHE A 996 -32.64 16.36 11.70
C PHE A 996 -33.27 15.85 10.38
N TYR A 997 -34.31 16.46 9.91
CA TYR A 997 -34.89 16.22 8.59
C TYR A 997 -34.45 17.30 7.61
N LEU A 998 -33.67 16.89 6.61
CA LEU A 998 -33.36 17.70 5.43
C LEU A 998 -34.40 17.37 4.33
N LYS A 999 -35.34 18.28 4.07
CA LYS A 999 -36.17 18.18 2.87
C LYS A 999 -35.41 18.79 1.69
N LYS A 1000 -35.16 17.98 0.65
CA LYS A 1000 -34.72 18.47 -0.65
C LYS A 1000 -35.79 19.40 -1.22
N LYS A 1001 -35.38 20.60 -1.66
CA LYS A 1001 -36.15 21.42 -2.58
C LYS A 1001 -36.08 20.85 -3.99
#